data_a8c7927e2186f5d4c263296be839f9a0
#
_entry.id   a8c7927e2186f5d4c263296be839f9a0
#
_cell.length_a   1.000
_cell.length_b   1.000
_cell.length_c   1.000
_cell.angle_alpha   90.00
_cell.angle_beta   90.00
_cell.angle_gamma   90.00
#
_symmetry.space_group_name_H-M   'P 1'
#
loop_
_entity.id
_entity.type
_entity.pdbx_description
1 polymer ?
#
loop_
_entity_poly.entity_id
_entity_poly.type
_entity_poly.pdbx_seq_one_letter_code
_entity_poly.pdbx_strand_id
1 'polypeptide(L)'
;MEPVGRPENTIQGDKYRFTLLTSCLIRMEYREDGKFEDRPTQVVWNRKFNPVDFRVEKKGEGFELFTDRMHVTYAGGPFTKNSLNLNAVGGQNAFGAVWYYGEKGDNLGGTARTLDGVDGECQLQEGIMSRSGCSQIDDSHSLVLDENGWTQVRTGDGVDIYVFAYGNDYKEALNDFYRLTGKTPMLPRYALGNWWSRYYAYTEDSYKALVTRFEKEKIPFSVGVLDMDWHLVEEVDPKYGSGWTGYTWNKKYYPDPERFMNWLHDHGMKISVNLHPAGGIRAFEEAYPAMAKELGDVDTEHEAPIDFDITSRKFLEAYFKCVLHPEENKGVDFWWIDWQQGNITKVPGLDPLWMLNHYHYLDNARDGKRPLTFSRYAGPGSHRYPVGFSGDSIVTWESLNFQPYFTSTASNIGYGWWSHDIGGHMFGYRDNELALRWVQLGVFSPINRLHSSKNEFMGKEPWQFPMEIGEVMKEFLRLRHQMLPYLYTMNHRAYKENTPLILPMYYTYPAEQVAYTVKNEYEYGTAFIVAPVTEKSVQGVGRARTHVWLPEGTYIDFFTGLVYSGDREMDMYRDLHSIPVLAKAGAIVPMTEEIFGQEAARNPETMTIRVYGGADGSFQLYEDDNESNAYLKDECVLTDMDLKWSTGRFVIQKAAGRLELIPQKRTWTVEFWGVKDTEVTVEVEGTVVEASKEYDEALGCLKVSVPEASVTSEIIITLGIPALRENDVKAQVFNLLNQAEIPYMEKVAIMEILDKKISNAAKLTQLTAMHPEEGIVGAVGEILTAIE
;
A
#
# COMPACT_ATOMS: atom_id res chain seq x y z
N MET A 1 18.59 5.03 -16.50
CA MET A 1 19.08 3.66 -16.25
C MET A 1 20.59 3.67 -16.38
N GLU A 2 21.29 3.01 -15.46
CA GLU A 2 22.76 2.83 -15.48
C GLU A 2 23.07 1.34 -15.38
N PRO A 3 22.86 0.59 -16.48
CA PRO A 3 22.83 -0.88 -16.42
C PRO A 3 24.20 -1.56 -16.35
N VAL A 4 25.28 -0.83 -16.58
CA VAL A 4 26.65 -1.39 -16.59
C VAL A 4 27.26 -1.24 -15.20
N GLY A 5 27.76 -2.35 -14.63
CA GLY A 5 28.50 -2.34 -13.37
C GLY A 5 29.85 -1.67 -13.50
N ARG A 6 30.43 -1.21 -12.38
CA ARG A 6 31.78 -0.61 -12.38
C ARG A 6 32.85 -1.66 -12.60
N PRO A 7 33.83 -1.41 -13.48
CA PRO A 7 34.96 -2.34 -13.69
C PRO A 7 35.74 -2.63 -12.40
N GLU A 8 35.93 -1.60 -11.55
CA GLU A 8 36.65 -1.72 -10.27
C GLU A 8 35.93 -2.60 -9.24
N ASN A 9 34.66 -2.83 -9.40
CA ASN A 9 33.84 -3.72 -8.55
C ASN A 9 33.66 -5.12 -9.17
N THR A 10 34.30 -5.40 -10.30
CA THR A 10 34.04 -6.60 -11.10
C THR A 10 35.22 -7.53 -11.15
N ILE A 11 34.98 -8.82 -10.89
CA ILE A 11 35.90 -9.93 -11.08
C ILE A 11 35.38 -10.75 -12.26
N GLN A 12 36.18 -10.86 -13.33
CA GLN A 12 35.74 -11.55 -14.53
C GLN A 12 36.79 -12.55 -15.00
N GLY A 13 36.35 -13.76 -15.32
CA GLY A 13 37.11 -14.79 -16.07
C GLY A 13 36.43 -15.05 -17.40
N ASP A 14 36.85 -16.12 -18.07
CA ASP A 14 36.36 -16.45 -19.42
C ASP A 14 34.83 -16.77 -19.41
N LYS A 15 34.34 -17.43 -18.37
CA LYS A 15 32.96 -17.93 -18.29
C LYS A 15 32.18 -17.43 -17.08
N TYR A 16 32.80 -16.67 -16.20
CA TYR A 16 32.13 -16.11 -15.01
C TYR A 16 32.38 -14.62 -14.87
N ARG A 17 31.41 -13.95 -14.28
CA ARG A 17 31.56 -12.56 -13.87
C ARG A 17 30.86 -12.35 -12.53
N PHE A 18 31.56 -11.75 -11.57
CA PHE A 18 31.04 -11.35 -10.25
C PHE A 18 31.18 -9.85 -10.14
N THR A 19 30.05 -9.16 -9.88
CA THR A 19 30.01 -7.70 -9.74
C THR A 19 29.46 -7.34 -8.38
N LEU A 20 30.29 -6.74 -7.53
CA LEU A 20 29.87 -6.19 -6.25
C LEU A 20 29.09 -4.90 -6.48
N LEU A 21 27.87 -4.85 -6.00
CA LEU A 21 27.04 -3.66 -6.04
C LEU A 21 27.13 -2.88 -4.72
N THR A 22 27.11 -3.61 -3.61
CA THR A 22 27.46 -3.10 -2.27
C THR A 22 28.29 -4.14 -1.52
N SER A 23 28.64 -3.89 -0.28
CA SER A 23 29.29 -4.91 0.57
C SER A 23 28.36 -6.08 0.94
N CYS A 24 27.04 -5.97 0.66
CA CYS A 24 25.99 -6.96 0.96
C CYS A 24 25.27 -7.47 -0.29
N LEU A 25 25.46 -6.87 -1.44
CA LEU A 25 24.74 -7.19 -2.68
C LEU A 25 25.72 -7.50 -3.80
N ILE A 26 25.61 -8.69 -4.38
CA ILE A 26 26.50 -9.15 -5.44
C ILE A 26 25.71 -9.77 -6.59
N ARG A 27 26.06 -9.39 -7.84
CA ARG A 27 25.63 -10.08 -9.05
C ARG A 27 26.65 -11.18 -9.40
N MET A 28 26.16 -12.36 -9.74
CA MET A 28 26.95 -13.50 -10.15
C MET A 28 26.43 -14.07 -11.46
N GLU A 29 27.28 -14.15 -12.45
CA GLU A 29 26.96 -14.64 -13.79
C GLU A 29 27.87 -15.80 -14.19
N TYR A 30 27.27 -16.80 -14.84
CA TYR A 30 28.03 -17.88 -15.49
C TYR A 30 27.47 -18.14 -16.89
N ARG A 31 28.33 -18.11 -17.88
CA ARG A 31 27.98 -18.38 -19.28
C ARG A 31 29.07 -19.14 -20.00
N GLU A 32 28.70 -20.24 -20.64
CA GLU A 32 29.63 -21.06 -21.41
C GLU A 32 30.27 -20.31 -22.61
N ASP A 33 29.53 -19.34 -23.20
CA ASP A 33 29.97 -18.51 -24.31
C ASP A 33 30.74 -17.25 -23.88
N GLY A 34 30.85 -16.99 -22.59
CA GLY A 34 31.53 -15.82 -22.04
C GLY A 34 30.88 -14.46 -22.36
N LYS A 35 29.65 -14.44 -22.89
CA LYS A 35 28.95 -13.21 -23.28
C LYS A 35 27.98 -12.79 -22.19
N PHE A 36 28.40 -11.90 -21.34
CA PHE A 36 27.62 -11.39 -20.23
C PHE A 36 26.62 -10.33 -20.66
N GLU A 37 25.53 -10.19 -19.91
CA GLU A 37 24.45 -9.27 -20.24
C GLU A 37 24.63 -7.93 -19.52
N ASP A 38 24.72 -6.83 -20.27
CA ASP A 38 24.86 -5.47 -19.72
C ASP A 38 23.65 -4.57 -19.99
N ARG A 39 22.63 -5.04 -20.73
CA ARG A 39 21.39 -4.30 -20.92
C ARG A 39 20.54 -4.27 -19.65
N PRO A 40 19.67 -3.26 -19.47
CA PRO A 40 18.63 -3.31 -18.45
C PRO A 40 17.75 -4.55 -18.67
N THR A 41 17.24 -5.11 -17.59
CA THR A 41 16.31 -6.25 -17.65
C THR A 41 14.94 -5.87 -17.13
N GLN A 42 14.01 -6.79 -17.24
CA GLN A 42 12.70 -6.71 -16.58
C GLN A 42 12.83 -6.28 -15.10
N VAL A 43 13.83 -6.80 -14.40
CA VAL A 43 14.05 -6.58 -12.98
C VAL A 43 15.01 -5.44 -12.73
N VAL A 44 16.19 -5.50 -13.34
CA VAL A 44 17.34 -4.67 -12.97
C VAL A 44 17.62 -3.57 -13.99
N TRP A 45 17.60 -2.32 -13.52
CA TRP A 45 17.86 -1.13 -14.34
C TRP A 45 19.21 -0.48 -14.08
N ASN A 46 19.74 -0.60 -12.85
CA ASN A 46 20.96 0.10 -12.44
C ASN A 46 21.93 -0.86 -11.76
N ARG A 47 23.15 -0.93 -12.30
CA ARG A 47 24.25 -1.73 -11.75
C ARG A 47 25.46 -0.87 -11.38
N LYS A 48 25.41 0.44 -11.65
CA LYS A 48 26.48 1.39 -11.34
C LYS A 48 26.35 1.91 -9.91
N PHE A 49 26.74 1.10 -8.96
CA PHE A 49 26.82 1.46 -7.54
C PHE A 49 28.16 2.14 -7.21
N ASN A 50 28.34 2.60 -5.99
CA ASN A 50 29.61 3.16 -5.52
C ASN A 50 30.72 2.10 -5.53
N PRO A 51 32.02 2.51 -5.57
CA PRO A 51 33.12 1.58 -5.36
C PRO A 51 32.95 0.84 -4.03
N VAL A 52 33.29 -0.45 -4.02
CA VAL A 52 33.22 -1.34 -2.87
C VAL A 52 34.62 -1.78 -2.50
N ASP A 53 34.98 -1.71 -1.23
CA ASP A 53 36.23 -2.28 -0.73
C ASP A 53 36.11 -3.80 -0.59
N PHE A 54 36.94 -4.53 -1.26
CA PHE A 54 36.96 -5.99 -1.21
C PHE A 54 38.35 -6.56 -1.44
N ARG A 55 38.54 -7.79 -1.00
CA ARG A 55 39.76 -8.56 -1.20
C ARG A 55 39.45 -9.87 -1.92
N VAL A 56 40.29 -10.28 -2.84
CA VAL A 56 40.18 -11.53 -3.56
C VAL A 56 41.40 -12.38 -3.31
N GLU A 57 41.21 -13.66 -2.96
CA GLU A 57 42.26 -14.67 -2.84
C GLU A 57 42.04 -15.79 -3.85
N LYS A 58 43.01 -16.02 -4.72
CA LYS A 58 42.90 -17.11 -5.71
C LYS A 58 42.98 -18.46 -5.02
N LYS A 59 42.08 -19.38 -5.38
CA LYS A 59 41.99 -20.75 -4.86
C LYS A 59 41.78 -21.73 -6.02
N GLY A 60 42.85 -22.39 -6.48
CA GLY A 60 42.78 -23.31 -7.63
C GLY A 60 42.27 -22.63 -8.89
N GLU A 61 41.17 -23.13 -9.46
CA GLU A 61 40.49 -22.55 -10.62
C GLU A 61 39.48 -21.42 -10.23
N GLY A 62 39.18 -21.28 -8.95
CA GLY A 62 38.24 -20.29 -8.39
C GLY A 62 38.95 -19.27 -7.52
N PHE A 63 38.17 -18.71 -6.58
CA PHE A 63 38.65 -17.68 -5.66
C PHE A 63 37.77 -17.62 -4.39
N GLU A 64 38.30 -16.98 -3.35
CA GLU A 64 37.53 -16.44 -2.23
C GLU A 64 37.51 -14.92 -2.34
N LEU A 65 36.30 -14.34 -2.09
CA LEU A 65 36.08 -12.89 -2.10
C LEU A 65 35.55 -12.46 -0.75
N PHE A 66 36.09 -11.38 -0.22
CA PHE A 66 35.76 -10.87 1.09
C PHE A 66 35.39 -9.39 1.00
N THR A 67 34.27 -9.03 1.59
CA THR A 67 33.95 -7.66 2.01
C THR A 67 33.86 -7.63 3.53
N ASP A 68 33.51 -6.51 4.12
CA ASP A 68 33.18 -6.41 5.56
C ASP A 68 31.86 -7.11 5.93
N ARG A 69 31.02 -7.43 4.92
CA ARG A 69 29.67 -8.01 5.09
C ARG A 69 29.47 -9.37 4.41
N MET A 70 30.34 -9.77 3.51
CA MET A 70 30.24 -11.04 2.76
C MET A 70 31.57 -11.76 2.66
N HIS A 71 31.49 -13.11 2.70
CA HIS A 71 32.55 -14.01 2.25
C HIS A 71 31.97 -14.95 1.21
N VAL A 72 32.40 -14.80 -0.03
CA VAL A 72 32.03 -15.66 -1.17
C VAL A 72 33.13 -16.66 -1.45
N THR A 73 32.74 -17.94 -1.60
CA THR A 73 33.65 -19.02 -2.06
C THR A 73 33.17 -19.52 -3.41
N TYR A 74 34.05 -19.45 -4.40
CA TYR A 74 33.81 -20.00 -5.73
C TYR A 74 34.95 -20.93 -6.11
N ALA A 75 34.65 -22.21 -6.37
CA ALA A 75 35.65 -23.24 -6.70
C ALA A 75 36.04 -23.28 -8.17
N GLY A 76 35.38 -22.51 -9.04
CA GLY A 76 35.50 -22.55 -10.49
C GLY A 76 34.46 -23.43 -11.17
N GLY A 77 34.33 -23.29 -12.51
CA GLY A 77 33.36 -24.03 -13.32
C GLY A 77 31.92 -23.57 -13.17
N PRO A 78 30.92 -24.34 -13.64
CA PRO A 78 29.49 -24.03 -13.51
C PRO A 78 29.08 -23.89 -12.07
N PHE A 79 28.10 -23.00 -11.84
CA PHE A 79 27.53 -22.79 -10.49
C PHE A 79 26.74 -24.02 -10.03
N THR A 80 27.14 -24.55 -8.90
CA THR A 80 26.50 -25.69 -8.22
C THR A 80 26.56 -25.42 -6.71
N LYS A 81 25.78 -26.16 -5.93
CA LYS A 81 25.84 -26.14 -4.46
C LYS A 81 27.26 -26.33 -3.91
N ASN A 82 28.08 -27.12 -4.57
CA ASN A 82 29.44 -27.43 -4.13
C ASN A 82 30.50 -26.42 -4.63
N SER A 83 30.19 -25.68 -5.70
CA SER A 83 31.13 -24.73 -6.31
C SER A 83 30.94 -23.31 -5.91
N LEU A 84 29.75 -22.95 -5.39
CA LEU A 84 29.40 -21.55 -5.07
C LEU A 84 28.61 -21.48 -3.78
N ASN A 85 29.17 -20.75 -2.82
CA ASN A 85 28.46 -20.39 -1.57
C ASN A 85 28.87 -18.99 -1.11
N LEU A 86 28.05 -18.44 -0.23
CA LEU A 86 28.23 -17.12 0.36
C LEU A 86 27.85 -17.16 1.84
N ASN A 87 28.70 -16.59 2.68
CA ASN A 87 28.41 -16.33 4.09
C ASN A 87 28.17 -14.85 4.28
N ALA A 88 27.03 -14.47 4.85
CA ALA A 88 26.81 -13.14 5.36
C ALA A 88 27.56 -12.97 6.68
N VAL A 89 28.39 -11.93 6.80
CA VAL A 89 29.22 -11.66 8.00
C VAL A 89 29.03 -10.20 8.43
N GLY A 90 29.24 -9.90 9.70
CA GLY A 90 29.00 -8.55 10.20
C GLY A 90 27.51 -8.14 10.20
N GLY A 91 27.20 -6.90 10.58
CA GLY A 91 25.84 -6.39 10.63
C GLY A 91 24.90 -7.15 11.59
N GLN A 92 23.60 -7.06 11.36
CA GLN A 92 22.58 -7.84 12.07
C GLN A 92 22.40 -9.20 11.36
N ASN A 93 23.11 -10.22 11.80
CA ASN A 93 23.06 -11.53 11.18
C ASN A 93 22.45 -12.58 12.11
N ALA A 94 21.67 -13.48 11.52
CA ALA A 94 21.31 -14.72 12.16
C ALA A 94 22.55 -15.64 12.23
N PHE A 95 22.64 -16.43 13.28
CA PHE A 95 23.71 -17.43 13.40
C PHE A 95 23.65 -18.42 12.23
N GLY A 96 24.77 -18.58 11.52
CA GLY A 96 24.89 -19.51 10.41
C GLY A 96 24.27 -18.99 9.08
N ALA A 97 24.28 -17.69 8.83
CA ALA A 97 23.79 -17.07 7.60
C ALA A 97 24.67 -17.47 6.39
N VAL A 98 24.47 -18.69 5.89
CA VAL A 98 25.17 -19.25 4.72
C VAL A 98 24.15 -19.52 3.61
N TRP A 99 24.47 -19.05 2.43
CA TRP A 99 23.73 -19.35 1.21
C TRP A 99 24.55 -20.27 0.30
N TYR A 100 23.93 -21.28 -0.26
CA TYR A 100 24.50 -22.14 -1.29
C TYR A 100 23.70 -22.00 -2.58
N TYR A 101 24.40 -22.00 -3.71
CA TYR A 101 23.73 -21.93 -5.02
C TYR A 101 22.69 -23.06 -5.18
N GLY A 102 21.48 -22.67 -5.58
CA GLY A 102 20.35 -23.60 -5.78
C GLY A 102 19.60 -23.99 -4.49
N GLU A 103 20.02 -23.51 -3.34
CA GLU A 103 19.24 -23.67 -2.11
C GLU A 103 18.30 -22.47 -1.86
N LYS A 104 17.10 -22.80 -1.41
CA LYS A 104 16.14 -21.82 -0.90
C LYS A 104 16.41 -21.62 0.58
N GLY A 105 16.61 -20.39 0.99
CA GLY A 105 16.69 -20.00 2.39
C GLY A 105 15.30 -19.97 3.05
N ASP A 106 15.27 -19.53 4.32
CA ASP A 106 14.04 -19.24 5.06
C ASP A 106 13.49 -17.89 4.59
N ASN A 107 12.90 -17.86 3.37
CA ASN A 107 12.36 -16.68 2.72
C ASN A 107 11.05 -16.23 3.38
N LEU A 108 10.93 -14.93 3.67
CA LEU A 108 9.76 -14.35 4.34
C LEU A 108 8.57 -14.12 3.40
N GLY A 109 8.65 -14.59 2.15
CA GLY A 109 7.65 -14.37 1.13
C GLY A 109 7.71 -12.99 0.50
N GLY A 110 6.99 -12.82 -0.56
CA GLY A 110 6.80 -11.58 -1.31
C GLY A 110 5.31 -11.37 -1.58
N THR A 111 4.90 -11.59 -2.83
CA THR A 111 3.51 -11.43 -3.25
C THR A 111 3.12 -12.50 -4.28
N ALA A 112 1.91 -12.42 -4.82
CA ALA A 112 1.42 -13.32 -5.86
C ALA A 112 0.94 -12.54 -7.08
N ARG A 113 0.91 -13.19 -8.25
CA ARG A 113 0.42 -12.60 -9.50
C ARG A 113 -1.09 -12.30 -9.43
N THR A 114 -1.86 -13.14 -8.74
CA THR A 114 -3.30 -13.02 -8.62
C THR A 114 -3.83 -13.76 -7.40
N LEU A 115 -4.95 -13.29 -6.89
CA LEU A 115 -5.81 -13.96 -5.90
C LEU A 115 -7.13 -14.44 -6.53
N ASP A 116 -7.21 -14.58 -7.87
CA ASP A 116 -8.42 -15.05 -8.54
C ASP A 116 -8.86 -16.40 -7.99
N GLY A 117 -10.08 -16.47 -7.46
CA GLY A 117 -10.65 -17.66 -6.89
C GLY A 117 -10.02 -18.17 -5.61
N VAL A 118 -9.12 -17.39 -5.00
CA VAL A 118 -8.49 -17.74 -3.72
C VAL A 118 -9.48 -17.54 -2.58
N ASP A 119 -9.65 -18.59 -1.77
CA ASP A 119 -10.39 -18.56 -0.52
C ASP A 119 -9.42 -18.85 0.63
N GLY A 120 -9.04 -17.80 1.36
CA GLY A 120 -7.99 -17.87 2.37
C GLY A 120 -6.58 -17.61 1.81
N GLU A 121 -5.62 -18.44 2.21
CA GLU A 121 -4.20 -18.25 1.87
C GLU A 121 -3.85 -18.86 0.49
N CYS A 122 -2.87 -18.25 -0.18
CA CYS A 122 -2.20 -18.83 -1.35
C CYS A 122 -0.68 -18.84 -1.17
N GLN A 123 0.01 -19.61 -2.01
CA GLN A 123 1.46 -19.61 -2.03
C GLN A 123 1.99 -18.29 -2.60
N LEU A 124 2.82 -17.59 -1.84
CA LEU A 124 3.51 -16.39 -2.28
C LEU A 124 4.79 -16.74 -3.06
N GLN A 125 5.11 -15.90 -4.03
CA GLN A 125 6.44 -15.88 -4.64
C GLN A 125 7.46 -15.36 -3.64
N GLU A 126 8.73 -15.68 -3.86
CA GLU A 126 9.81 -15.23 -2.96
C GLU A 126 10.00 -13.70 -3.04
N GLY A 127 10.30 -13.10 -1.90
CA GLY A 127 10.80 -11.74 -1.79
C GLY A 127 12.32 -11.73 -1.59
N ILE A 128 12.87 -10.57 -1.32
CA ILE A 128 14.31 -10.39 -1.04
C ILE A 128 14.64 -10.44 0.45
N MET A 129 13.67 -10.76 1.31
CA MET A 129 13.88 -10.88 2.75
C MET A 129 13.91 -12.34 3.19
N SER A 130 14.85 -12.67 4.08
CA SER A 130 15.04 -14.02 4.59
C SER A 130 15.47 -13.99 6.05
N ARG A 131 14.93 -14.89 6.87
CA ARG A 131 15.41 -15.08 8.25
C ARG A 131 16.79 -15.69 8.32
N SER A 132 17.20 -16.45 7.29
CA SER A 132 18.56 -17.01 7.20
C SER A 132 19.61 -15.96 6.77
N GLY A 133 19.22 -14.71 6.57
CA GLY A 133 20.12 -13.59 6.28
C GLY A 133 20.55 -13.45 4.82
N CYS A 134 20.16 -14.40 3.96
CA CYS A 134 20.49 -14.37 2.54
C CYS A 134 19.26 -14.70 1.70
N SER A 135 19.11 -14.00 0.58
CA SER A 135 18.09 -14.28 -0.44
C SER A 135 18.66 -14.01 -1.84
N GLN A 136 17.91 -14.38 -2.88
CA GLN A 136 18.36 -14.15 -4.25
C GLN A 136 17.23 -13.71 -5.17
N ILE A 137 17.59 -13.00 -6.23
CA ILE A 137 16.76 -12.81 -7.42
C ILE A 137 17.45 -13.53 -8.58
N ASP A 138 16.71 -14.38 -9.26
CA ASP A 138 17.14 -15.01 -10.49
C ASP A 138 16.67 -14.18 -11.69
N ASP A 139 17.60 -13.52 -12.36
CA ASP A 139 17.38 -12.66 -13.53
C ASP A 139 17.74 -13.36 -14.85
N SER A 140 18.09 -14.65 -14.79
CA SER A 140 18.65 -15.42 -15.92
C SER A 140 17.75 -15.44 -17.15
N HIS A 141 16.44 -15.45 -16.94
CA HIS A 141 15.41 -15.56 -17.99
C HIS A 141 14.56 -14.30 -18.16
N SER A 142 14.87 -13.22 -17.45
CA SER A 142 14.17 -11.95 -17.58
C SER A 142 14.35 -11.38 -18.98
N LEU A 143 13.28 -10.79 -19.53
CA LEU A 143 13.39 -10.00 -20.76
C LEU A 143 14.35 -8.83 -20.55
N VAL A 144 14.95 -8.35 -21.63
CA VAL A 144 15.87 -7.21 -21.62
C VAL A 144 15.31 -6.03 -22.38
N LEU A 145 15.81 -4.84 -22.11
CA LEU A 145 15.44 -3.61 -22.78
C LEU A 145 16.57 -3.16 -23.70
N ASP A 146 16.25 -2.75 -24.91
CA ASP A 146 17.20 -2.10 -25.80
C ASP A 146 17.44 -0.63 -25.40
N GLU A 147 18.26 0.07 -26.13
CA GLU A 147 18.62 1.48 -25.91
C GLU A 147 17.42 2.44 -25.99
N ASN A 148 16.34 2.02 -26.65
CA ASN A 148 15.08 2.77 -26.79
C ASN A 148 14.03 2.35 -25.76
N GLY A 149 14.35 1.44 -24.84
CA GLY A 149 13.43 0.88 -23.85
C GLY A 149 12.47 -0.16 -24.40
N TRP A 150 12.72 -0.68 -25.64
CA TRP A 150 11.90 -1.74 -26.20
C TRP A 150 12.30 -3.11 -25.63
N THR A 151 11.30 -3.94 -25.34
CA THR A 151 11.50 -5.28 -24.79
C THR A 151 12.03 -6.26 -25.82
N GLN A 152 13.01 -7.03 -25.43
CA GLN A 152 13.61 -8.08 -26.23
C GLN A 152 13.83 -9.36 -25.42
N VAL A 153 13.92 -10.47 -26.11
CA VAL A 153 14.31 -11.74 -25.49
C VAL A 153 15.79 -11.71 -25.13
N ARG A 154 16.12 -12.18 -23.95
CA ARG A 154 17.50 -12.43 -23.55
C ARG A 154 18.11 -13.53 -24.43
N THR A 155 19.33 -13.33 -24.94
CA THR A 155 19.98 -14.28 -25.83
C THR A 155 20.88 -15.24 -25.07
N GLY A 156 20.87 -16.52 -25.49
CA GLY A 156 21.72 -17.60 -24.97
C GLY A 156 21.36 -18.07 -23.57
N ASP A 157 21.88 -19.21 -23.19
CA ASP A 157 21.68 -19.81 -21.87
C ASP A 157 22.82 -19.40 -20.92
N GLY A 158 22.46 -19.21 -19.65
CA GLY A 158 23.40 -18.85 -18.60
C GLY A 158 22.70 -18.55 -17.29
N VAL A 159 23.48 -18.33 -16.26
CA VAL A 159 23.01 -17.90 -14.93
C VAL A 159 23.31 -16.43 -14.74
N ASP A 160 22.36 -15.70 -14.22
CA ASP A 160 22.50 -14.29 -13.82
C ASP A 160 21.66 -14.07 -12.57
N ILE A 161 22.29 -14.06 -11.42
CA ILE A 161 21.61 -13.97 -10.12
C ILE A 161 22.15 -12.80 -9.31
N TYR A 162 21.29 -12.25 -8.47
CA TYR A 162 21.63 -11.22 -7.51
C TYR A 162 21.41 -11.79 -6.11
N VAL A 163 22.45 -11.87 -5.30
CA VAL A 163 22.39 -12.39 -3.94
C VAL A 163 22.44 -11.24 -2.96
N PHE A 164 21.41 -11.16 -2.10
CA PHE A 164 21.23 -10.19 -1.02
C PHE A 164 21.68 -10.84 0.28
N ALA A 165 22.80 -10.40 0.83
CA ALA A 165 23.41 -10.93 2.05
C ALA A 165 23.38 -9.90 3.19
N TYR A 166 22.21 -9.37 3.46
CA TYR A 166 22.00 -8.27 4.42
C TYR A 166 21.80 -8.75 5.86
N GLY A 167 21.78 -10.08 6.10
CA GLY A 167 21.37 -10.56 7.41
C GLY A 167 19.94 -10.14 7.69
N ASN A 168 19.74 -9.48 8.82
CA ASN A 168 18.45 -8.94 9.24
C ASN A 168 18.33 -7.41 9.00
N ASP A 169 19.24 -6.82 8.24
CA ASP A 169 19.19 -5.39 7.86
C ASP A 169 18.19 -5.15 6.71
N TYR A 170 16.91 -5.49 6.93
CA TYR A 170 15.86 -5.52 5.91
C TYR A 170 15.61 -4.16 5.24
N LYS A 171 15.68 -3.06 5.99
CA LYS A 171 15.51 -1.70 5.45
C LYS A 171 16.63 -1.34 4.47
N GLU A 172 17.86 -1.73 4.76
CA GLU A 172 19.00 -1.52 3.87
C GLU A 172 18.87 -2.38 2.61
N ALA A 173 18.47 -3.65 2.76
CA ALA A 173 18.20 -4.55 1.63
C ALA A 173 17.13 -3.98 0.68
N LEU A 174 16.03 -3.47 1.22
CA LEU A 174 14.95 -2.87 0.45
C LEU A 174 15.39 -1.58 -0.26
N ASN A 175 16.16 -0.72 0.43
CA ASN A 175 16.71 0.48 -0.17
C ASN A 175 17.61 0.16 -1.36
N ASP A 176 18.50 -0.81 -1.24
CA ASP A 176 19.40 -1.20 -2.32
C ASP A 176 18.67 -1.97 -3.43
N PHE A 177 17.59 -2.68 -3.11
CA PHE A 177 16.69 -3.24 -4.11
C PHE A 177 16.07 -2.15 -4.99
N TYR A 178 15.54 -1.07 -4.42
CA TYR A 178 15.00 0.04 -5.21
C TYR A 178 16.09 0.80 -6.00
N ARG A 179 17.30 0.90 -5.47
CA ARG A 179 18.42 1.46 -6.23
C ARG A 179 18.77 0.60 -7.43
N LEU A 180 18.78 -0.72 -7.26
CA LEU A 180 19.07 -1.71 -8.29
C LEU A 180 17.98 -1.74 -9.38
N THR A 181 16.72 -1.78 -8.95
CA THR A 181 15.58 -2.05 -9.83
C THR A 181 14.89 -0.79 -10.36
N GLY A 182 15.20 0.37 -9.81
CA GLY A 182 14.48 1.63 -10.02
C GLY A 182 13.48 1.90 -8.89
N LYS A 183 13.21 3.16 -8.62
CA LYS A 183 12.30 3.59 -7.56
C LYS A 183 10.83 3.29 -7.86
N THR A 184 10.04 3.13 -6.82
CA THR A 184 8.59 3.28 -6.92
C THR A 184 8.28 4.76 -7.20
N PRO A 185 7.48 5.09 -8.24
CA PRO A 185 7.09 6.47 -8.49
C PRO A 185 6.06 6.95 -7.48
N MET A 186 5.91 8.27 -7.33
CA MET A 186 4.79 8.83 -6.60
C MET A 186 3.47 8.61 -7.33
N LEU A 187 2.44 8.22 -6.60
CA LEU A 187 1.06 8.21 -7.10
C LEU A 187 0.50 9.64 -7.17
N PRO A 188 -0.39 9.95 -8.12
CA PRO A 188 -1.20 11.16 -8.04
C PRO A 188 -2.10 11.11 -6.80
N ARG A 189 -2.38 12.28 -6.19
CA ARG A 189 -3.11 12.39 -4.91
C ARG A 189 -4.45 11.66 -4.93
N TYR A 190 -5.21 11.76 -6.02
CA TYR A 190 -6.53 11.14 -6.14
C TYR A 190 -6.50 9.61 -5.98
N ALA A 191 -5.38 8.97 -6.31
CA ALA A 191 -5.25 7.51 -6.17
C ALA A 191 -5.29 7.04 -4.71
N LEU A 192 -5.01 7.91 -3.74
CA LEU A 192 -4.98 7.57 -2.31
C LEU A 192 -6.34 7.72 -1.62
N GLY A 193 -7.34 8.33 -2.26
CA GLY A 193 -8.70 8.40 -1.78
C GLY A 193 -9.48 7.08 -1.97
N ASN A 194 -10.79 7.14 -1.83
CA ASN A 194 -11.65 5.98 -2.06
C ASN A 194 -11.94 5.80 -3.55
N TRP A 195 -11.94 4.56 -4.00
CA TRP A 195 -12.34 4.18 -5.36
C TRP A 195 -13.66 3.41 -5.30
N TRP A 196 -14.62 3.80 -6.15
CA TRP A 196 -15.80 2.98 -6.42
C TRP A 196 -15.56 2.12 -7.64
N SER A 197 -15.75 0.82 -7.50
CA SER A 197 -15.61 -0.18 -8.56
C SER A 197 -16.66 -1.26 -8.39
N ARG A 198 -17.27 -1.70 -9.47
CA ARG A 198 -18.16 -2.86 -9.48
C ARG A 198 -18.28 -3.41 -10.89
N TYR A 199 -18.16 -4.73 -11.03
CA TYR A 199 -18.58 -5.41 -12.25
C TYR A 199 -20.11 -5.39 -12.32
N TYR A 200 -20.66 -4.38 -12.96
CA TYR A 200 -22.10 -4.15 -13.06
C TYR A 200 -22.41 -3.32 -14.29
N ALA A 201 -23.49 -3.66 -15.00
CA ALA A 201 -23.94 -2.94 -16.21
C ALA A 201 -24.60 -1.59 -15.84
N TYR A 202 -23.80 -0.66 -15.38
CA TYR A 202 -24.27 0.70 -15.12
C TYR A 202 -24.63 1.41 -16.43
N THR A 203 -25.71 2.19 -16.38
CA THR A 203 -25.97 3.23 -17.37
C THR A 203 -25.44 4.57 -16.85
N GLU A 204 -25.26 5.57 -17.76
CA GLU A 204 -24.95 6.94 -17.39
C GLU A 204 -25.86 7.45 -16.26
N ASP A 205 -27.18 7.27 -16.40
CA ASP A 205 -28.14 7.74 -15.41
C ASP A 205 -28.00 7.00 -14.07
N SER A 206 -27.82 5.68 -14.06
CA SER A 206 -27.70 4.91 -12.84
C SER A 206 -26.37 5.20 -12.12
N TYR A 207 -25.28 5.42 -12.85
CA TYR A 207 -24.00 5.78 -12.26
C TYR A 207 -24.03 7.19 -11.67
N LYS A 208 -24.62 8.17 -12.39
CA LYS A 208 -24.82 9.52 -11.87
C LYS A 208 -25.71 9.53 -10.62
N ALA A 209 -26.79 8.74 -10.62
CA ALA A 209 -27.64 8.59 -9.43
C ALA A 209 -26.87 8.00 -8.24
N LEU A 210 -25.98 7.03 -8.49
CA LEU A 210 -25.11 6.44 -7.46
C LEU A 210 -24.17 7.49 -6.86
N VAL A 211 -23.43 8.22 -7.69
CA VAL A 211 -22.49 9.27 -7.25
C VAL A 211 -23.24 10.37 -6.47
N THR A 212 -24.36 10.86 -7.02
CA THR A 212 -25.21 11.85 -6.33
C THR A 212 -25.69 11.34 -4.98
N ARG A 213 -25.98 10.05 -4.84
CA ARG A 213 -26.35 9.47 -3.56
C ARG A 213 -25.17 9.42 -2.59
N PHE A 214 -23.96 9.04 -3.04
CA PHE A 214 -22.76 9.13 -2.20
C PHE A 214 -22.54 10.55 -1.67
N GLU A 215 -22.65 11.56 -2.51
CA GLU A 215 -22.52 12.96 -2.09
C GLU A 215 -23.58 13.36 -1.06
N LYS A 216 -24.84 13.01 -1.32
CA LYS A 216 -25.95 13.27 -0.40
C LYS A 216 -25.72 12.62 0.98
N GLU A 217 -25.16 11.41 1.00
CA GLU A 217 -24.87 10.67 2.22
C GLU A 217 -23.47 11.02 2.78
N LYS A 218 -22.80 12.01 2.19
CA LYS A 218 -21.46 12.48 2.59
C LYS A 218 -20.41 11.35 2.61
N ILE A 219 -20.35 10.60 1.54
CA ILE A 219 -19.35 9.54 1.32
C ILE A 219 -18.44 10.00 0.18
N PRO A 220 -17.16 10.28 0.44
CA PRO A 220 -16.25 10.78 -0.58
C PRO A 220 -15.68 9.64 -1.43
N PHE A 221 -15.59 9.90 -2.73
CA PHE A 221 -14.86 9.07 -3.70
C PHE A 221 -14.03 9.96 -4.62
N SER A 222 -12.84 9.51 -4.96
CA SER A 222 -11.91 10.23 -5.87
C SER A 222 -11.70 9.52 -7.19
N VAL A 223 -12.06 8.24 -7.30
CA VAL A 223 -11.96 7.46 -8.54
C VAL A 223 -13.23 6.66 -8.77
N GLY A 224 -13.76 6.75 -9.99
CA GLY A 224 -14.79 5.89 -10.53
C GLY A 224 -14.18 4.86 -11.49
N VAL A 225 -14.49 3.58 -11.27
CA VAL A 225 -14.04 2.49 -12.15
C VAL A 225 -15.24 1.89 -12.85
N LEU A 226 -15.20 1.86 -14.19
CA LEU A 226 -16.14 1.12 -15.00
C LEU A 226 -15.53 -0.22 -15.39
N ASP A 227 -16.20 -1.30 -15.04
CA ASP A 227 -15.87 -2.63 -15.48
C ASP A 227 -16.36 -2.87 -16.92
N MET A 228 -16.16 -4.04 -17.46
CA MET A 228 -16.27 -4.33 -18.89
C MET A 228 -17.57 -3.90 -19.58
N ASP A 229 -18.68 -3.67 -18.86
CA ASP A 229 -19.94 -3.19 -19.47
C ASP A 229 -19.90 -1.73 -19.98
N TRP A 230 -18.77 -1.02 -19.88
CA TRP A 230 -18.60 0.25 -20.55
C TRP A 230 -18.57 0.10 -22.08
N HIS A 231 -18.07 -1.04 -22.58
CA HIS A 231 -18.05 -1.39 -24.00
C HIS A 231 -19.16 -2.40 -24.36
N LEU A 232 -19.30 -2.71 -25.64
CA LEU A 232 -20.23 -3.72 -26.14
C LEU A 232 -19.80 -5.10 -25.60
N VAL A 233 -20.70 -5.80 -24.94
CA VAL A 233 -20.49 -7.14 -24.37
C VAL A 233 -21.52 -8.12 -24.94
N GLU A 234 -22.77 -8.02 -24.51
CA GLU A 234 -23.85 -8.93 -24.93
C GLU A 234 -24.38 -8.62 -26.33
N GLU A 235 -24.13 -7.40 -26.82
CA GLU A 235 -24.53 -6.93 -28.15
C GLU A 235 -23.59 -7.38 -29.27
N VAL A 236 -22.45 -7.99 -28.94
CA VAL A 236 -21.48 -8.47 -29.93
C VAL A 236 -22.03 -9.65 -30.69
N ASP A 237 -22.04 -9.56 -32.05
CA ASP A 237 -22.47 -10.68 -32.91
C ASP A 237 -21.53 -11.87 -32.68
N PRO A 238 -22.06 -13.08 -32.39
CA PRO A 238 -21.26 -14.28 -32.15
C PRO A 238 -20.24 -14.62 -33.24
N LYS A 239 -20.41 -14.13 -34.48
CA LYS A 239 -19.42 -14.31 -35.55
C LYS A 239 -18.04 -13.68 -35.21
N TYR A 240 -18.02 -12.68 -34.34
CA TYR A 240 -16.78 -12.01 -33.89
C TYR A 240 -16.21 -12.60 -32.59
N GLY A 241 -16.88 -13.61 -32.01
CA GLY A 241 -16.53 -14.22 -30.73
C GLY A 241 -17.34 -13.66 -29.56
N SER A 242 -16.74 -13.66 -28.37
CA SER A 242 -17.39 -13.10 -27.18
C SER A 242 -17.10 -11.61 -27.04
N GLY A 243 -17.96 -10.88 -26.33
CA GLY A 243 -17.74 -9.50 -25.96
C GLY A 243 -16.80 -9.33 -24.74
N TRP A 244 -15.96 -10.32 -24.39
CA TRP A 244 -15.01 -10.20 -23.28
C TRP A 244 -13.96 -9.13 -23.53
N THR A 245 -13.40 -9.07 -24.74
CA THR A 245 -12.55 -7.97 -25.21
C THR A 245 -13.43 -6.95 -25.95
N GLY A 246 -13.31 -5.70 -25.63
CA GLY A 246 -14.02 -4.62 -26.31
C GLY A 246 -13.42 -3.25 -26.06
N TYR A 247 -13.67 -2.33 -27.02
CA TYR A 247 -13.15 -0.95 -26.99
C TYR A 247 -14.19 0.07 -27.46
N THR A 248 -15.34 -0.38 -27.93
CA THR A 248 -16.42 0.48 -28.42
C THR A 248 -17.44 0.70 -27.32
N TRP A 249 -17.65 1.96 -26.94
CA TRP A 249 -18.63 2.31 -25.91
C TRP A 249 -20.02 1.77 -26.23
N ASN A 250 -20.63 1.18 -25.22
CA ASN A 250 -22.03 0.77 -25.30
C ASN A 250 -22.93 2.01 -25.26
N LYS A 251 -23.31 2.52 -26.42
CA LYS A 251 -24.14 3.72 -26.55
C LYS A 251 -25.54 3.59 -25.96
N LYS A 252 -25.99 2.36 -25.71
CA LYS A 252 -27.24 2.11 -24.98
C LYS A 252 -27.11 2.49 -23.51
N TYR A 253 -25.94 2.27 -22.93
CA TYR A 253 -25.64 2.60 -21.53
C TYR A 253 -25.06 4.00 -21.39
N TYR A 254 -24.16 4.37 -22.27
CA TYR A 254 -23.46 5.65 -22.29
C TYR A 254 -23.66 6.34 -23.65
N PRO A 255 -24.80 7.04 -23.86
CA PRO A 255 -25.09 7.68 -25.14
C PRO A 255 -24.03 8.71 -25.57
N ASP A 256 -23.44 9.38 -24.60
CA ASP A 256 -22.39 10.38 -24.75
C ASP A 256 -21.32 10.19 -23.66
N PRO A 257 -20.30 9.35 -23.92
CA PRO A 257 -19.26 9.05 -22.94
C PRO A 257 -18.45 10.27 -22.51
N GLU A 258 -18.14 11.19 -23.41
CA GLU A 258 -17.37 12.40 -23.10
C GLU A 258 -18.14 13.30 -22.12
N ARG A 259 -19.42 13.54 -22.35
CA ARG A 259 -20.28 14.27 -21.43
C ARG A 259 -20.36 13.57 -20.05
N PHE A 260 -20.43 12.25 -20.04
CA PHE A 260 -20.47 11.48 -18.80
C PHE A 260 -19.17 11.59 -18.00
N MET A 261 -18.02 11.44 -18.66
CA MET A 261 -16.72 11.55 -18.01
C MET A 261 -16.44 12.98 -17.52
N ASN A 262 -16.78 14.00 -18.31
CA ASN A 262 -16.70 15.39 -17.87
C ASN A 262 -17.56 15.65 -16.63
N TRP A 263 -18.75 15.06 -16.58
CA TRP A 263 -19.61 15.16 -15.37
C TRP A 263 -18.93 14.55 -14.13
N LEU A 264 -18.25 13.39 -14.25
CA LEU A 264 -17.49 12.80 -13.15
C LEU A 264 -16.32 13.69 -12.73
N HIS A 265 -15.58 14.24 -13.68
CA HIS A 265 -14.51 15.19 -13.42
C HIS A 265 -15.00 16.44 -12.68
N ASP A 266 -16.15 16.99 -13.06
CA ASP A 266 -16.78 18.13 -12.37
C ASP A 266 -17.13 17.80 -10.90
N HIS A 267 -17.36 16.51 -10.58
CA HIS A 267 -17.60 16.00 -9.23
C HIS A 267 -16.30 15.58 -8.48
N GLY A 268 -15.13 15.89 -9.05
CA GLY A 268 -13.83 15.60 -8.43
C GLY A 268 -13.38 14.14 -8.55
N MET A 269 -13.99 13.37 -9.44
CA MET A 269 -13.65 11.95 -9.64
C MET A 269 -12.83 11.76 -10.92
N LYS A 270 -11.74 11.04 -10.83
CA LYS A 270 -11.01 10.48 -11.98
C LYS A 270 -11.66 9.17 -12.42
N ILE A 271 -11.47 8.80 -13.69
CA ILE A 271 -12.11 7.63 -14.25
C ILE A 271 -11.12 6.63 -14.82
N SER A 272 -11.31 5.36 -14.44
CA SER A 272 -10.63 4.20 -15.03
C SER A 272 -11.65 3.29 -15.69
N VAL A 273 -11.30 2.74 -16.84
CA VAL A 273 -12.13 1.73 -17.52
C VAL A 273 -11.34 0.44 -17.69
N ASN A 274 -12.03 -0.69 -17.62
CA ASN A 274 -11.45 -2.02 -17.68
C ASN A 274 -11.02 -2.39 -19.10
N LEU A 275 -9.92 -3.12 -19.22
CA LEU A 275 -9.39 -3.69 -20.47
C LEU A 275 -9.09 -5.16 -20.32
N HIS A 276 -9.66 -5.99 -21.20
CA HIS A 276 -9.29 -7.36 -21.45
C HIS A 276 -8.75 -7.50 -22.88
N PRO A 277 -7.49 -7.15 -23.17
CA PRO A 277 -7.04 -6.91 -24.54
C PRO A 277 -6.78 -8.18 -25.36
N ALA A 278 -6.80 -9.36 -24.74
CA ALA A 278 -6.36 -10.61 -25.37
C ALA A 278 -7.09 -11.00 -26.66
N GLY A 279 -8.35 -10.61 -26.83
CA GLY A 279 -9.13 -10.89 -28.03
C GLY A 279 -8.73 -10.06 -29.25
N GLY A 280 -7.86 -9.06 -29.09
CA GLY A 280 -7.45 -8.15 -30.15
C GLY A 280 -8.57 -7.19 -30.57
N ILE A 281 -8.54 -6.67 -31.81
CA ILE A 281 -9.52 -5.72 -32.31
C ILE A 281 -10.35 -6.41 -33.42
N ARG A 282 -11.64 -6.49 -33.24
CA ARG A 282 -12.59 -7.12 -34.18
C ARG A 282 -13.24 -6.09 -35.09
N ALA A 283 -13.81 -6.54 -36.22
CA ALA A 283 -14.33 -5.62 -37.24
C ALA A 283 -15.56 -4.81 -36.79
N PHE A 284 -16.25 -5.20 -35.72
CA PHE A 284 -17.34 -4.41 -35.14
C PHE A 284 -16.87 -3.19 -34.33
N GLU A 285 -15.61 -3.14 -33.94
CA GLU A 285 -15.06 -2.07 -33.12
C GLU A 285 -14.97 -0.75 -33.91
N GLU A 286 -15.36 0.36 -33.30
CA GLU A 286 -15.20 1.71 -33.93
C GLU A 286 -13.73 2.01 -34.30
N ALA A 287 -12.77 1.47 -33.56
CA ALA A 287 -11.34 1.65 -33.80
C ALA A 287 -10.79 0.76 -34.94
N TYR A 288 -11.52 -0.29 -35.38
CA TYR A 288 -11.02 -1.26 -36.35
C TYR A 288 -10.56 -0.66 -37.67
N PRO A 289 -11.30 0.24 -38.35
CA PRO A 289 -10.86 0.83 -39.65
C PRO A 289 -9.57 1.63 -39.50
N ALA A 290 -9.41 2.37 -38.39
CA ALA A 290 -8.20 3.16 -38.12
C ALA A 290 -7.01 2.26 -37.82
N MET A 291 -7.20 1.23 -37.04
CA MET A 291 -6.19 0.24 -36.70
C MET A 291 -5.73 -0.55 -37.94
N ALA A 292 -6.67 -1.03 -38.77
CA ALA A 292 -6.38 -1.76 -39.98
C ALA A 292 -5.59 -0.91 -41.01
N LYS A 293 -5.95 0.37 -41.13
CA LYS A 293 -5.21 1.34 -41.98
C LYS A 293 -3.78 1.56 -41.49
N GLU A 294 -3.57 1.70 -40.19
CA GLU A 294 -2.25 1.91 -39.62
C GLU A 294 -1.34 0.66 -39.78
N LEU A 295 -1.92 -0.54 -39.64
CA LEU A 295 -1.22 -1.82 -39.84
C LEU A 295 -0.98 -2.09 -41.35
N GLY A 296 -1.91 -1.74 -42.23
CA GLY A 296 -1.75 -1.77 -43.69
C GLY A 296 -1.84 -3.14 -44.34
N ASP A 297 -1.93 -4.23 -43.59
CA ASP A 297 -1.93 -5.62 -44.06
C ASP A 297 -3.16 -6.42 -43.60
N VAL A 298 -4.21 -5.73 -43.14
CA VAL A 298 -5.45 -6.34 -42.65
C VAL A 298 -6.46 -6.48 -43.80
N ASP A 299 -6.99 -7.67 -43.99
CA ASP A 299 -8.06 -7.94 -44.97
C ASP A 299 -9.41 -7.44 -44.41
N THR A 300 -9.70 -6.18 -44.65
CA THR A 300 -10.93 -5.53 -44.20
C THR A 300 -12.14 -5.94 -45.00
N GLU A 301 -11.99 -6.47 -46.25
CA GLU A 301 -13.10 -6.94 -47.08
C GLU A 301 -13.75 -8.22 -46.48
N HIS A 302 -12.94 -9.04 -45.81
CA HIS A 302 -13.42 -10.25 -45.16
C HIS A 302 -13.51 -10.09 -43.64
N GLU A 303 -13.48 -8.86 -43.12
CA GLU A 303 -13.56 -8.57 -41.67
C GLU A 303 -12.52 -9.34 -40.84
N ALA A 304 -11.29 -9.50 -41.36
CA ALA A 304 -10.25 -10.26 -40.69
C ALA A 304 -9.95 -9.68 -39.31
N PRO A 305 -9.88 -10.51 -38.26
CA PRO A 305 -9.55 -10.03 -36.92
C PRO A 305 -8.11 -9.52 -36.86
N ILE A 306 -7.91 -8.46 -36.10
CA ILE A 306 -6.56 -8.00 -35.72
C ILE A 306 -6.23 -8.63 -34.36
N ASP A 307 -5.37 -9.63 -34.37
CA ASP A 307 -4.99 -10.34 -33.17
C ASP A 307 -4.15 -9.45 -32.24
N PHE A 308 -4.32 -9.63 -30.92
CA PHE A 308 -3.48 -8.96 -29.95
C PHE A 308 -2.04 -9.46 -30.03
N ASP A 309 -1.10 -8.57 -30.33
CA ASP A 309 0.32 -8.90 -30.43
C ASP A 309 1.18 -7.81 -29.79
N ILE A 310 1.31 -7.85 -28.47
CA ILE A 310 2.14 -6.92 -27.69
C ILE A 310 3.62 -7.00 -28.04
N THR A 311 4.07 -8.08 -28.71
CA THR A 311 5.46 -8.24 -29.14
C THR A 311 5.78 -7.52 -30.43
N SER A 312 4.75 -7.07 -31.17
CA SER A 312 4.90 -6.25 -32.38
C SER A 312 4.87 -4.78 -32.02
N ARG A 313 6.00 -4.09 -32.24
CA ARG A 313 6.08 -2.64 -32.03
C ARG A 313 5.05 -1.87 -32.86
N LYS A 314 4.88 -2.28 -34.13
CA LYS A 314 3.89 -1.69 -35.04
C LYS A 314 2.46 -1.85 -34.51
N PHE A 315 2.12 -3.04 -33.98
CA PHE A 315 0.82 -3.26 -33.35
C PHE A 315 0.66 -2.35 -32.15
N LEU A 316 1.64 -2.29 -31.26
CA LEU A 316 1.55 -1.53 -30.01
C LEU A 316 1.38 -0.02 -30.29
N GLU A 317 2.16 0.55 -31.20
CA GLU A 317 2.05 1.96 -31.61
C GLU A 317 0.67 2.27 -32.20
N ALA A 318 0.15 1.38 -33.07
CA ALA A 318 -1.20 1.50 -33.61
C ALA A 318 -2.29 1.33 -32.55
N TYR A 319 -2.11 0.41 -31.61
CA TYR A 319 -3.02 0.16 -30.50
C TYR A 319 -3.20 1.40 -29.61
N PHE A 320 -2.12 2.02 -29.16
CA PHE A 320 -2.22 3.27 -28.40
C PHE A 320 -2.86 4.38 -29.23
N LYS A 321 -2.36 4.62 -30.42
CA LYS A 321 -2.80 5.73 -31.30
C LYS A 321 -4.26 5.62 -31.72
N CYS A 322 -4.71 4.44 -32.11
CA CYS A 322 -6.02 4.26 -32.74
C CYS A 322 -7.12 3.77 -31.78
N VAL A 323 -6.74 3.11 -30.68
CA VAL A 323 -7.71 2.50 -29.77
C VAL A 323 -7.79 3.27 -28.44
N LEU A 324 -6.67 3.53 -27.78
CA LEU A 324 -6.67 4.08 -26.41
C LEU A 324 -6.66 5.61 -26.36
N HIS A 325 -5.80 6.28 -27.12
CA HIS A 325 -5.72 7.76 -27.10
C HIS A 325 -7.03 8.45 -27.46
N PRO A 326 -7.86 7.95 -28.40
CA PRO A 326 -9.18 8.55 -28.63
C PRO A 326 -10.08 8.52 -27.38
N GLU A 327 -9.99 7.47 -26.57
CA GLU A 327 -10.80 7.36 -25.35
C GLU A 327 -10.24 8.23 -24.21
N GLU A 328 -8.93 8.31 -24.09
CA GLU A 328 -8.28 9.25 -23.16
C GLU A 328 -8.59 10.71 -23.49
N ASN A 329 -8.66 11.05 -24.78
CA ASN A 329 -9.06 12.39 -25.22
C ASN A 329 -10.53 12.72 -24.91
N LYS A 330 -11.39 11.71 -24.72
CA LYS A 330 -12.78 11.87 -24.26
C LYS A 330 -12.88 11.99 -22.73
N GLY A 331 -11.83 11.60 -21.98
CA GLY A 331 -11.79 11.77 -20.53
C GLY A 331 -11.35 10.57 -19.70
N VAL A 332 -10.95 9.44 -20.29
CA VAL A 332 -10.37 8.33 -19.52
C VAL A 332 -9.02 8.76 -18.94
N ASP A 333 -8.86 8.71 -17.63
CA ASP A 333 -7.65 9.17 -16.94
C ASP A 333 -6.55 8.11 -16.93
N PHE A 334 -6.90 6.85 -16.71
CA PHE A 334 -5.99 5.72 -16.71
C PHE A 334 -6.73 4.40 -16.95
N TRP A 335 -5.98 3.32 -17.22
CA TRP A 335 -6.54 2.04 -17.64
C TRP A 335 -6.45 0.99 -16.54
N TRP A 336 -7.52 0.20 -16.36
CA TRP A 336 -7.49 -1.05 -15.63
C TRP A 336 -7.19 -2.20 -16.59
N ILE A 337 -5.98 -2.75 -16.49
CA ILE A 337 -5.51 -3.83 -17.35
C ILE A 337 -5.74 -5.15 -16.62
N ASP A 338 -6.79 -5.84 -16.98
CA ASP A 338 -7.14 -7.13 -16.40
C ASP A 338 -6.69 -8.27 -17.30
N TRP A 339 -5.42 -8.64 -17.18
CA TRP A 339 -4.81 -9.71 -17.95
C TRP A 339 -4.86 -11.03 -17.21
N GLN A 340 -5.65 -12.00 -17.71
CA GLN A 340 -5.88 -13.34 -17.12
C GLN A 340 -5.33 -14.48 -18.02
N GLN A 341 -4.64 -14.17 -19.13
CA GLN A 341 -4.21 -15.13 -20.15
C GLN A 341 -2.78 -15.63 -19.98
N GLY A 342 -2.29 -15.61 -18.73
CA GLY A 342 -0.97 -16.16 -18.39
C GLY A 342 0.20 -15.32 -18.87
N ASN A 343 1.34 -15.97 -19.12
CA ASN A 343 2.63 -15.32 -19.40
C ASN A 343 3.25 -15.71 -20.75
N ILE A 344 2.46 -16.20 -21.71
CA ILE A 344 2.93 -16.65 -23.01
C ILE A 344 2.56 -15.66 -24.11
N THR A 345 3.50 -15.34 -24.98
CA THR A 345 3.31 -14.57 -26.22
C THR A 345 3.76 -15.37 -27.42
N LYS A 346 3.60 -14.81 -28.65
CA LYS A 346 4.19 -15.36 -29.90
C LYS A 346 5.71 -15.47 -29.83
N VAL A 347 6.35 -14.68 -28.98
CA VAL A 347 7.81 -14.69 -28.77
C VAL A 347 8.10 -15.27 -27.38
N PRO A 348 8.61 -16.51 -27.29
CA PRO A 348 8.95 -17.13 -26.01
C PRO A 348 9.92 -16.25 -25.19
N GLY A 349 9.66 -16.15 -23.87
CA GLY A 349 10.49 -15.35 -22.96
C GLY A 349 10.00 -13.90 -22.77
N LEU A 350 8.92 -13.50 -23.45
CA LEU A 350 8.28 -12.21 -23.22
C LEU A 350 6.94 -12.39 -22.48
N ASP A 351 6.80 -11.84 -21.28
CA ASP A 351 5.55 -11.87 -20.53
C ASP A 351 4.63 -10.71 -20.96
N PRO A 352 3.44 -11.00 -21.51
CA PRO A 352 2.52 -9.97 -22.00
C PRO A 352 2.05 -9.04 -20.89
N LEU A 353 1.83 -9.52 -19.67
CA LEU A 353 1.39 -8.67 -18.56
C LEU A 353 2.48 -7.67 -18.17
N TRP A 354 3.74 -8.09 -18.08
CA TRP A 354 4.83 -7.17 -17.79
C TRP A 354 4.96 -6.10 -18.88
N MET A 355 4.85 -6.52 -20.16
CA MET A 355 4.90 -5.59 -21.29
C MET A 355 3.73 -4.60 -21.27
N LEU A 356 2.52 -5.07 -20.99
CA LEU A 356 1.34 -4.20 -20.83
C LEU A 356 1.57 -3.16 -19.73
N ASN A 357 2.04 -3.59 -18.55
CA ASN A 357 2.33 -2.69 -17.44
C ASN A 357 3.36 -1.63 -17.83
N HIS A 358 4.47 -2.06 -18.44
CA HIS A 358 5.54 -1.17 -18.86
C HIS A 358 5.08 -0.13 -19.88
N TYR A 359 4.47 -0.57 -20.97
CA TYR A 359 4.11 0.34 -22.05
C TYR A 359 2.92 1.24 -21.72
N HIS A 360 1.90 0.73 -21.04
CA HIS A 360 0.77 1.57 -20.58
C HIS A 360 1.23 2.64 -19.59
N TYR A 361 2.11 2.29 -18.67
CA TYR A 361 2.65 3.27 -17.72
C TYR A 361 3.43 4.38 -18.40
N LEU A 362 4.31 4.03 -19.35
CA LEU A 362 5.09 5.01 -20.11
C LEU A 362 4.22 5.87 -21.03
N ASP A 363 3.24 5.27 -21.69
CA ASP A 363 2.31 5.98 -22.56
C ASP A 363 1.41 6.94 -21.76
N ASN A 364 0.93 6.52 -20.60
CA ASN A 364 0.10 7.38 -19.73
C ASN A 364 0.85 8.63 -19.22
N ALA A 365 2.20 8.62 -19.25
CA ALA A 365 3.04 9.76 -18.89
C ALA A 365 3.32 10.74 -20.06
N ARG A 366 2.86 10.47 -21.29
CA ARG A 366 3.29 11.18 -22.52
C ARG A 366 3.06 12.68 -22.49
N ASP A 367 2.00 13.15 -21.78
CA ASP A 367 1.64 14.57 -21.68
C ASP A 367 2.19 15.26 -20.43
N GLY A 368 3.17 14.64 -19.76
CA GLY A 368 3.81 15.17 -18.55
C GLY A 368 3.01 14.99 -17.27
N LYS A 369 1.83 14.37 -17.33
CA LYS A 369 1.08 14.00 -16.12
C LYS A 369 1.78 12.88 -15.36
N ARG A 370 1.49 12.76 -14.08
CA ARG A 370 1.95 11.63 -13.24
C ARG A 370 1.19 10.38 -13.66
N PRO A 371 1.89 9.38 -14.20
CA PRO A 371 1.22 8.21 -14.76
C PRO A 371 0.68 7.28 -13.70
N LEU A 372 -0.38 6.57 -14.06
CA LEU A 372 -0.98 5.52 -13.28
C LEU A 372 -1.41 4.38 -14.20
N THR A 373 -1.16 3.14 -13.77
CA THR A 373 -1.78 1.94 -14.32
C THR A 373 -2.52 1.23 -13.20
N PHE A 374 -3.55 0.49 -13.52
CA PHE A 374 -4.22 -0.37 -12.59
C PHE A 374 -4.19 -1.79 -13.17
N SER A 375 -3.27 -2.65 -12.66
CA SER A 375 -2.93 -3.92 -13.30
C SER A 375 -2.39 -4.94 -12.29
N ARG A 376 -2.22 -6.18 -12.74
CA ARG A 376 -1.73 -7.29 -11.91
C ARG A 376 -0.22 -7.27 -11.76
N TYR A 377 0.30 -7.94 -10.73
CA TYR A 377 1.73 -8.13 -10.49
C TYR A 377 2.33 -9.08 -11.53
N ALA A 378 3.40 -8.66 -12.20
CA ALA A 378 4.06 -9.39 -13.27
C ALA A 378 5.51 -9.83 -12.92
N GLY A 379 5.83 -9.97 -11.64
CA GLY A 379 7.16 -10.33 -11.17
C GLY A 379 7.97 -9.14 -10.65
N PRO A 380 9.19 -9.37 -10.14
CA PRO A 380 10.07 -8.34 -9.63
C PRO A 380 10.27 -7.21 -10.64
N GLY A 381 10.31 -5.97 -10.17
CA GLY A 381 10.36 -4.78 -11.01
C GLY A 381 8.99 -4.15 -11.32
N SER A 382 7.88 -4.84 -11.05
CA SER A 382 6.51 -4.32 -11.27
C SER A 382 6.16 -3.10 -10.40
N HIS A 383 6.86 -2.88 -9.29
CA HIS A 383 6.68 -1.72 -8.43
C HIS A 383 6.89 -0.38 -9.14
N ARG A 384 7.55 -0.38 -10.30
CA ARG A 384 7.73 0.81 -11.14
C ARG A 384 6.44 1.25 -11.85
N TYR A 385 5.42 0.40 -11.87
CA TYR A 385 4.17 0.59 -12.62
C TYR A 385 2.94 0.42 -11.70
N PRO A 386 2.79 1.26 -10.65
CA PRO A 386 1.63 1.17 -9.77
C PRO A 386 0.35 1.63 -10.49
N VAL A 387 -0.81 1.13 -10.06
CA VAL A 387 -1.17 0.42 -8.85
C VAL A 387 -1.39 -1.07 -9.18
N GLY A 388 -1.13 -1.94 -8.18
CA GLY A 388 -1.42 -3.37 -8.29
C GLY A 388 -2.91 -3.69 -8.12
N PHE A 389 -3.43 -4.61 -8.92
CA PHE A 389 -4.75 -5.21 -8.76
C PHE A 389 -4.58 -6.68 -8.36
N SER A 390 -5.10 -7.06 -7.19
CA SER A 390 -4.84 -8.41 -6.64
C SER A 390 -5.69 -9.52 -7.23
N GLY A 391 -6.80 -9.20 -7.91
CA GLY A 391 -7.69 -10.19 -8.52
C GLY A 391 -8.92 -10.52 -7.70
N ASP A 392 -9.71 -11.47 -8.20
CA ASP A 392 -11.07 -11.79 -7.79
C ASP A 392 -11.11 -12.73 -6.59
N SER A 393 -10.95 -12.19 -5.38
CA SER A 393 -10.98 -12.98 -4.14
C SER A 393 -12.40 -13.39 -3.73
N ILE A 394 -12.51 -14.47 -2.94
CA ILE A 394 -13.79 -14.98 -2.43
C ILE A 394 -14.21 -14.21 -1.17
N VAL A 395 -15.54 -14.03 -0.97
CA VAL A 395 -16.12 -13.27 0.15
C VAL A 395 -16.25 -14.17 1.38
N THR A 396 -15.16 -14.33 2.12
CA THR A 396 -15.07 -15.14 3.35
C THR A 396 -14.19 -14.48 4.41
N TRP A 397 -14.33 -14.90 5.67
CA TRP A 397 -13.44 -14.51 6.76
C TRP A 397 -12.02 -15.00 6.55
N GLU A 398 -11.87 -16.18 5.95
CA GLU A 398 -10.57 -16.77 5.62
C GLU A 398 -9.79 -15.90 4.63
N SER A 399 -10.48 -15.38 3.61
CA SER A 399 -9.89 -14.44 2.65
C SER A 399 -9.54 -13.11 3.32
N LEU A 400 -10.42 -12.56 4.17
CA LEU A 400 -10.11 -11.35 4.94
C LEU A 400 -8.88 -11.56 5.84
N ASN A 401 -8.79 -12.71 6.52
CA ASN A 401 -7.69 -13.01 7.43
C ASN A 401 -6.32 -13.06 6.72
N PHE A 402 -6.29 -13.45 5.45
CA PHE A 402 -5.06 -13.46 4.66
C PHE A 402 -4.62 -12.08 4.18
N GLN A 403 -5.52 -11.11 4.03
CA GLN A 403 -5.24 -9.82 3.40
C GLN A 403 -4.15 -8.97 4.11
N PRO A 404 -4.09 -8.85 5.45
CA PRO A 404 -3.04 -8.09 6.11
C PRO A 404 -1.65 -8.66 5.84
N TYR A 405 -1.49 -9.97 5.92
CA TYR A 405 -0.24 -10.66 5.63
C TYR A 405 0.18 -10.51 4.17
N PHE A 406 -0.74 -10.77 3.24
CA PHE A 406 -0.50 -10.60 1.80
C PHE A 406 -0.07 -9.17 1.45
N THR A 407 -0.70 -8.18 2.07
CA THR A 407 -0.39 -6.76 1.84
C THR A 407 0.97 -6.38 2.39
N SER A 408 1.30 -6.80 3.60
CA SER A 408 2.56 -6.43 4.26
C SER A 408 3.78 -7.12 3.63
N THR A 409 3.68 -8.42 3.31
CA THR A 409 4.78 -9.17 2.68
C THR A 409 5.10 -8.71 1.26
N ALA A 410 4.17 -8.05 0.57
CA ALA A 410 4.45 -7.47 -0.74
C ALA A 410 5.59 -6.43 -0.71
N SER A 411 5.82 -5.79 0.43
CA SER A 411 6.96 -4.90 0.65
C SER A 411 8.30 -5.62 0.61
N ASN A 412 8.35 -6.95 0.83
CA ASN A 412 9.57 -7.77 0.70
C ASN A 412 10.06 -7.89 -0.74
N ILE A 413 9.27 -7.47 -1.71
CA ILE A 413 9.65 -7.35 -3.12
C ILE A 413 9.40 -5.93 -3.65
N GLY A 414 9.30 -4.97 -2.75
CA GLY A 414 9.10 -3.56 -3.06
C GLY A 414 7.74 -3.21 -3.66
N TYR A 415 6.75 -4.10 -3.65
CA TYR A 415 5.46 -3.91 -4.30
C TYR A 415 4.40 -3.38 -3.32
N GLY A 416 4.57 -2.13 -2.87
CA GLY A 416 3.80 -1.54 -1.77
C GLY A 416 2.41 -0.99 -2.12
N TRP A 417 2.05 -0.82 -3.41
CA TRP A 417 0.79 -0.17 -3.82
C TRP A 417 -0.23 -1.17 -4.34
N TRP A 418 -0.69 -2.07 -3.47
CA TRP A 418 -1.78 -3.00 -3.77
C TRP A 418 -3.16 -2.37 -3.63
N SER A 419 -4.03 -2.64 -4.61
CA SER A 419 -5.48 -2.49 -4.55
C SER A 419 -6.14 -3.86 -4.49
N HIS A 420 -6.75 -4.17 -3.37
CA HIS A 420 -7.54 -5.39 -3.18
C HIS A 420 -9.01 -5.14 -3.52
N ASP A 421 -9.76 -6.20 -3.74
CA ASP A 421 -11.22 -6.14 -3.80
C ASP A 421 -11.78 -6.01 -2.38
N ILE A 422 -11.95 -4.77 -1.92
CA ILE A 422 -12.44 -4.51 -0.57
C ILE A 422 -13.90 -4.98 -0.46
N GLY A 423 -14.09 -5.98 0.41
CA GLY A 423 -15.33 -6.71 0.59
C GLY A 423 -15.39 -8.03 -0.17
N GLY A 424 -14.35 -8.41 -0.89
CA GLY A 424 -14.26 -9.59 -1.75
C GLY A 424 -15.09 -9.49 -3.03
N HIS A 425 -14.69 -10.19 -4.08
CA HIS A 425 -15.30 -10.06 -5.41
C HIS A 425 -16.49 -10.99 -5.64
N MET A 426 -16.34 -12.29 -5.40
CA MET A 426 -17.31 -13.30 -5.83
C MET A 426 -17.51 -14.41 -4.80
N PHE A 427 -18.53 -15.23 -5.04
CA PHE A 427 -18.90 -16.37 -4.19
C PHE A 427 -19.03 -16.00 -2.71
N GLY A 428 -18.81 -16.99 -1.82
CA GLY A 428 -18.93 -16.79 -0.39
C GLY A 428 -20.36 -16.56 0.07
N TYR A 429 -20.55 -15.73 1.06
CA TYR A 429 -21.86 -15.48 1.67
C TYR A 429 -21.97 -14.07 2.23
N ARG A 430 -23.20 -13.61 2.43
CA ARG A 430 -23.46 -12.30 3.04
C ARG A 430 -23.26 -12.38 4.54
N ASP A 431 -22.29 -11.63 5.04
CA ASP A 431 -22.08 -11.34 6.45
C ASP A 431 -21.84 -9.83 6.59
N ASN A 432 -22.68 -9.16 7.36
CA ASN A 432 -22.63 -7.71 7.48
C ASN A 432 -21.39 -7.24 8.24
N GLU A 433 -20.94 -7.99 9.26
CA GLU A 433 -19.73 -7.69 9.98
C GLU A 433 -18.49 -7.90 9.11
N LEU A 434 -18.41 -9.00 8.39
CA LEU A 434 -17.34 -9.26 7.43
C LEU A 434 -17.17 -8.10 6.44
N ALA A 435 -18.28 -7.63 5.87
CA ALA A 435 -18.26 -6.51 4.93
C ALA A 435 -17.70 -5.23 5.56
N LEU A 436 -18.11 -4.92 6.81
CA LEU A 436 -17.60 -3.78 7.55
C LEU A 436 -16.11 -3.93 7.87
N ARG A 437 -15.67 -5.08 8.40
CA ARG A 437 -14.27 -5.33 8.75
C ARG A 437 -13.35 -5.22 7.53
N TRP A 438 -13.86 -5.62 6.37
CA TRP A 438 -13.10 -5.46 5.13
C TRP A 438 -12.98 -3.98 4.72
N VAL A 439 -14.03 -3.17 4.89
CA VAL A 439 -13.94 -1.71 4.67
C VAL A 439 -12.94 -1.07 5.64
N GLN A 440 -12.95 -1.48 6.90
CA GLN A 440 -12.01 -1.02 7.92
C GLN A 440 -10.56 -1.36 7.54
N LEU A 441 -10.29 -2.58 7.10
CA LEU A 441 -8.98 -2.95 6.51
C LEU A 441 -8.66 -2.07 5.30
N GLY A 442 -9.62 -1.86 4.39
CA GLY A 442 -9.44 -1.06 3.18
C GLY A 442 -8.95 0.35 3.47
N VAL A 443 -9.47 0.99 4.50
CA VAL A 443 -9.06 2.35 4.92
C VAL A 443 -7.60 2.39 5.37
N PHE A 444 -7.11 1.34 6.00
CA PHE A 444 -5.71 1.19 6.42
C PHE A 444 -4.89 0.28 5.47
N SER A 445 -5.31 0.14 4.23
CA SER A 445 -4.58 -0.51 3.15
C SER A 445 -3.94 0.53 2.21
N PRO A 446 -3.04 0.14 1.28
CA PRO A 446 -2.41 1.10 0.39
C PRO A 446 -3.42 1.84 -0.50
N ILE A 447 -4.31 1.12 -1.15
CA ILE A 447 -5.39 1.67 -1.99
C ILE A 447 -6.73 1.13 -1.51
N ASN A 448 -7.69 2.01 -1.28
CA ASN A 448 -9.03 1.63 -0.83
C ASN A 448 -10.02 1.62 -1.99
N ARG A 449 -10.22 0.46 -2.60
CA ARG A 449 -11.15 0.26 -3.71
C ARG A 449 -12.25 -0.73 -3.32
N LEU A 450 -13.47 -0.24 -3.13
CA LEU A 450 -14.64 -1.10 -2.99
C LEU A 450 -14.91 -1.78 -4.34
N HIS A 451 -15.03 -3.11 -4.34
CA HIS A 451 -15.32 -3.85 -5.57
C HIS A 451 -16.21 -5.06 -5.30
N SER A 452 -16.96 -5.50 -6.31
CA SER A 452 -17.76 -6.72 -6.28
C SER A 452 -18.13 -7.18 -7.68
N SER A 453 -18.58 -8.45 -7.81
CA SER A 453 -19.13 -9.01 -9.03
C SER A 453 -20.49 -8.38 -9.38
N LYS A 454 -21.02 -8.78 -10.56
CA LYS A 454 -22.33 -8.35 -11.05
C LYS A 454 -23.53 -8.98 -10.30
N ASN A 455 -23.29 -9.87 -9.33
CA ASN A 455 -24.35 -10.42 -8.52
C ASN A 455 -25.10 -9.28 -7.77
N GLU A 456 -26.41 -9.22 -7.94
CA GLU A 456 -27.25 -8.15 -7.38
C GLU A 456 -27.18 -8.05 -5.85
N PHE A 457 -26.92 -9.17 -5.16
CA PHE A 457 -26.83 -9.26 -3.70
C PHE A 457 -25.46 -8.85 -3.13
N MET A 458 -24.47 -8.61 -3.97
CA MET A 458 -23.09 -8.33 -3.55
C MET A 458 -22.72 -6.84 -3.55
N GLY A 459 -23.70 -5.94 -3.62
CA GLY A 459 -23.47 -4.50 -3.53
C GLY A 459 -22.69 -4.11 -2.27
N LYS A 460 -21.78 -3.14 -2.41
CA LYS A 460 -20.93 -2.62 -1.31
C LYS A 460 -21.36 -1.24 -0.84
N GLU A 461 -22.46 -0.72 -1.39
CA GLU A 461 -22.98 0.57 -1.01
C GLU A 461 -23.42 0.53 0.47
N PRO A 462 -22.96 1.48 1.34
CA PRO A 462 -23.28 1.44 2.77
C PRO A 462 -24.77 1.34 3.12
N TRP A 463 -25.64 1.92 2.30
CA TRP A 463 -27.09 1.83 2.48
C TRP A 463 -27.72 0.46 2.13
N GLN A 464 -26.94 -0.47 1.62
CA GLN A 464 -27.37 -1.87 1.40
C GLN A 464 -27.31 -2.71 2.70
N PHE A 465 -26.70 -2.16 3.75
CA PHE A 465 -26.45 -2.83 5.02
C PHE A 465 -27.38 -2.30 6.13
N PRO A 466 -27.52 -3.03 7.25
CA PRO A 466 -28.20 -2.48 8.43
C PRO A 466 -27.64 -1.11 8.82
N MET A 467 -28.49 -0.26 9.37
CA MET A 467 -28.16 1.16 9.61
C MET A 467 -26.83 1.33 10.37
N GLU A 468 -26.63 0.60 11.45
CA GLU A 468 -25.38 0.68 12.25
C GLU A 468 -24.15 0.37 11.38
N ILE A 469 -24.17 -0.75 10.66
CA ILE A 469 -23.08 -1.15 9.77
C ILE A 469 -22.83 -0.10 8.68
N GLY A 470 -23.90 0.38 8.04
CA GLY A 470 -23.82 1.39 6.99
C GLY A 470 -23.25 2.72 7.47
N GLU A 471 -23.64 3.19 8.65
CA GLU A 471 -23.10 4.45 9.21
C GLU A 471 -21.61 4.32 9.55
N VAL A 472 -21.20 3.21 10.15
CA VAL A 472 -19.76 2.97 10.43
C VAL A 472 -18.94 2.87 9.14
N MET A 473 -19.45 2.20 8.10
CA MET A 473 -18.79 2.19 6.79
C MET A 473 -18.56 3.60 6.25
N LYS A 474 -19.58 4.50 6.38
CA LYS A 474 -19.46 5.90 5.94
C LYS A 474 -18.41 6.66 6.73
N GLU A 475 -18.33 6.45 8.05
CA GLU A 475 -17.33 7.06 8.93
C GLU A 475 -15.91 6.67 8.49
N PHE A 476 -15.67 5.39 8.23
CA PHE A 476 -14.38 4.90 7.77
C PHE A 476 -14.03 5.40 6.36
N LEU A 477 -14.98 5.48 5.44
CA LEU A 477 -14.74 6.03 4.11
C LEU A 477 -14.39 7.54 4.17
N ARG A 478 -15.01 8.30 5.08
CA ARG A 478 -14.62 9.70 5.35
C ARG A 478 -13.23 9.77 5.95
N LEU A 479 -12.92 8.92 6.93
CA LEU A 479 -11.61 8.85 7.56
C LEU A 479 -10.48 8.66 6.54
N ARG A 480 -10.67 7.81 5.51
CA ARG A 480 -9.69 7.63 4.44
C ARG A 480 -9.33 8.96 3.77
N HIS A 481 -10.32 9.78 3.44
CA HIS A 481 -10.11 11.09 2.83
C HIS A 481 -9.54 12.11 3.80
N GLN A 482 -9.95 12.08 5.06
CA GLN A 482 -9.35 12.93 6.10
C GLN A 482 -7.85 12.69 6.24
N MET A 483 -7.39 11.44 6.07
CA MET A 483 -5.96 11.09 6.14
C MET A 483 -5.15 11.41 4.88
N LEU A 484 -5.73 11.97 3.82
CA LEU A 484 -5.02 12.23 2.57
C LEU A 484 -3.71 13.04 2.73
N PRO A 485 -3.63 14.08 3.58
CA PRO A 485 -2.35 14.78 3.79
C PRO A 485 -1.25 13.87 4.34
N TYR A 486 -1.59 13.01 5.29
CA TYR A 486 -0.67 12.00 5.83
C TYR A 486 -0.28 10.98 4.76
N LEU A 487 -1.25 10.40 4.08
CA LEU A 487 -1.02 9.37 3.04
C LEU A 487 -0.19 9.90 1.88
N TYR A 488 -0.43 11.14 1.48
CA TYR A 488 0.32 11.77 0.39
C TYR A 488 1.78 12.04 0.78
N THR A 489 2.03 12.42 2.03
CA THR A 489 3.39 12.51 2.57
C THR A 489 4.07 11.14 2.62
N MET A 490 3.35 10.09 3.01
CA MET A 490 3.87 8.71 2.98
C MET A 490 4.15 8.21 1.55
N ASN A 491 3.35 8.64 0.58
CA ASN A 491 3.59 8.38 -0.84
C ASN A 491 4.92 9.04 -1.32
N HIS A 492 5.17 10.29 -0.91
CA HIS A 492 6.47 10.94 -1.16
C HIS A 492 7.61 10.20 -0.48
N ARG A 493 7.42 9.74 0.77
CA ARG A 493 8.40 8.95 1.50
C ARG A 493 8.73 7.63 0.79
N ALA A 494 7.72 6.95 0.24
CA ALA A 494 7.94 5.73 -0.54
C ALA A 494 8.84 5.97 -1.76
N TYR A 495 8.68 7.10 -2.44
CA TYR A 495 9.53 7.51 -3.55
C TYR A 495 10.92 8.01 -3.09
N LYS A 496 10.96 8.93 -2.12
CA LYS A 496 12.21 9.64 -1.73
C LYS A 496 13.12 8.76 -0.91
N GLU A 497 12.56 8.04 0.09
CA GLU A 497 13.27 7.26 1.09
C GLU A 497 13.26 5.75 0.82
N ASN A 498 12.64 5.31 -0.29
CA ASN A 498 12.50 3.88 -0.62
C ASN A 498 11.81 3.07 0.50
N THR A 499 10.80 3.66 1.15
CA THR A 499 10.11 3.06 2.30
C THR A 499 8.61 2.98 2.02
N PRO A 500 8.05 1.80 1.73
CA PRO A 500 6.61 1.61 1.52
C PRO A 500 5.75 2.10 2.67
N LEU A 501 4.47 2.40 2.38
CA LEU A 501 3.48 2.79 3.38
C LEU A 501 3.28 1.70 4.44
N ILE A 502 3.24 0.44 4.01
CA ILE A 502 3.05 -0.72 4.90
C ILE A 502 4.33 -1.53 4.96
N LEU A 503 4.77 -1.83 6.18
CA LEU A 503 5.91 -2.69 6.44
C LEU A 503 5.54 -3.76 7.47
N PRO A 504 5.95 -5.02 7.27
CA PRO A 504 5.90 -6.04 8.33
C PRO A 504 6.71 -5.61 9.55
N MET A 505 6.30 -6.04 10.73
CA MET A 505 6.91 -5.65 12.01
C MET A 505 8.41 -5.96 12.09
N TYR A 506 8.88 -7.04 11.48
CA TYR A 506 10.30 -7.43 11.49
C TYR A 506 11.25 -6.45 10.76
N TYR A 507 10.74 -5.50 9.97
CA TYR A 507 11.59 -4.46 9.36
C TYR A 507 12.20 -3.52 10.40
N THR A 508 11.44 -3.22 11.44
CA THR A 508 11.88 -2.33 12.53
C THR A 508 12.41 -3.13 13.71
N TYR A 509 11.89 -4.34 13.93
CA TYR A 509 12.19 -5.19 15.07
C TYR A 509 12.73 -6.57 14.64
N PRO A 510 13.83 -6.62 13.88
CA PRO A 510 14.33 -7.89 13.32
C PRO A 510 14.88 -8.87 14.34
N ALA A 511 15.22 -8.43 15.56
CA ALA A 511 15.68 -9.26 16.65
C ALA A 511 14.52 -9.94 17.41
N GLU A 512 13.30 -9.43 17.29
CA GLU A 512 12.15 -9.91 18.03
C GLU A 512 11.49 -11.08 17.31
N GLN A 513 11.41 -12.24 17.98
CA GLN A 513 10.82 -13.44 17.42
C GLN A 513 9.33 -13.24 17.07
N VAL A 514 8.60 -12.51 17.92
CA VAL A 514 7.18 -12.23 17.74
C VAL A 514 6.89 -11.41 16.48
N ALA A 515 7.79 -10.52 16.08
CA ALA A 515 7.65 -9.72 14.86
C ALA A 515 7.46 -10.55 13.58
N TYR A 516 7.86 -11.83 13.60
CA TYR A 516 7.69 -12.76 12.49
C TYR A 516 6.43 -13.62 12.58
N THR A 517 5.73 -13.58 13.69
CA THR A 517 4.55 -14.42 13.95
C THR A 517 3.23 -13.64 13.97
N VAL A 518 3.27 -12.33 14.20
CA VAL A 518 2.08 -11.45 14.20
C VAL A 518 1.69 -11.08 12.75
N LYS A 519 1.20 -12.05 12.00
CA LYS A 519 0.91 -11.90 10.54
C LYS A 519 -0.14 -10.83 10.22
N ASN A 520 -1.07 -10.58 11.13
CA ASN A 520 -2.16 -9.61 10.94
C ASN A 520 -1.78 -8.18 11.32
N GLU A 521 -0.53 -7.95 11.73
CA GLU A 521 -0.07 -6.67 12.23
C GLU A 521 1.02 -6.09 11.33
N TYR A 522 0.98 -4.78 11.14
CA TYR A 522 1.96 -4.08 10.32
C TYR A 522 2.14 -2.62 10.76
N GLU A 523 3.31 -2.06 10.45
CA GLU A 523 3.54 -0.62 10.52
C GLU A 523 2.85 0.08 9.35
N TYR A 524 2.12 1.16 9.63
CA TYR A 524 1.42 1.98 8.65
C TYR A 524 1.99 3.41 8.65
N GLY A 525 2.86 3.69 7.71
CA GLY A 525 3.65 4.91 7.65
C GLY A 525 4.59 5.06 8.85
N THR A 526 4.69 6.29 9.37
CA THR A 526 5.56 6.61 10.50
C THR A 526 4.86 6.55 11.85
N ALA A 527 3.53 6.64 11.85
CA ALA A 527 2.76 6.92 13.06
C ALA A 527 2.15 5.68 13.71
N PHE A 528 1.74 4.66 12.95
CA PHE A 528 0.81 3.66 13.45
C PHE A 528 1.35 2.23 13.38
N ILE A 529 0.92 1.43 14.36
CA ILE A 529 0.82 -0.02 14.28
C ILE A 529 -0.66 -0.33 14.06
N VAL A 530 -0.97 -1.12 13.03
CA VAL A 530 -2.34 -1.50 12.66
C VAL A 530 -2.49 -3.00 12.71
N ALA A 531 -3.50 -3.48 13.42
CA ALA A 531 -3.87 -4.89 13.47
C ALA A 531 -5.36 -5.03 13.12
N PRO A 532 -5.70 -5.23 11.83
CA PRO A 532 -7.09 -5.32 11.40
C PRO A 532 -7.84 -6.47 12.08
N VAL A 533 -9.12 -6.26 12.32
CA VAL A 533 -10.01 -7.30 12.81
C VAL A 533 -10.34 -8.25 11.66
N THR A 534 -9.95 -9.50 11.79
CA THR A 534 -10.13 -10.55 10.78
C THR A 534 -10.94 -11.74 11.28
N GLU A 535 -11.53 -11.63 12.46
CA GLU A 535 -12.41 -12.61 13.07
C GLU A 535 -13.74 -11.96 13.48
N LYS A 536 -14.78 -12.76 13.51
CA LYS A 536 -16.12 -12.32 13.91
C LYS A 536 -16.19 -11.97 15.39
N SER A 537 -17.01 -11.00 15.74
CA SER A 537 -17.29 -10.62 17.12
C SER A 537 -17.80 -11.81 17.96
N VAL A 538 -17.28 -11.94 19.17
CA VAL A 538 -17.76 -12.91 20.16
C VAL A 538 -19.13 -12.50 20.66
N GLN A 539 -20.10 -13.41 20.55
CA GLN A 539 -21.46 -13.18 21.03
C GLN A 539 -21.44 -12.91 22.55
N GLY A 540 -22.32 -12.07 23.00
CA GLY A 540 -22.38 -11.67 24.42
C GLY A 540 -21.54 -10.43 24.70
N VAL A 541 -20.24 -10.48 24.54
CA VAL A 541 -19.40 -9.27 24.69
C VAL A 541 -19.56 -8.28 23.55
N GLY A 542 -20.01 -8.74 22.35
CA GLY A 542 -20.24 -7.89 21.18
C GLY A 542 -18.95 -7.28 20.61
N ARG A 543 -17.80 -7.94 20.79
CA ARG A 543 -16.48 -7.46 20.36
C ARG A 543 -15.70 -8.56 19.67
N ALA A 544 -14.95 -8.19 18.64
CA ALA A 544 -14.00 -9.08 17.98
C ALA A 544 -12.67 -9.03 18.72
N ARG A 545 -12.02 -10.17 18.84
CA ARG A 545 -10.68 -10.31 19.41
C ARG A 545 -9.63 -10.18 18.33
N THR A 546 -8.57 -9.44 18.59
CA THR A 546 -7.39 -9.32 17.73
C THR A 546 -6.13 -9.44 18.56
N HIS A 547 -5.26 -10.38 18.22
CA HIS A 547 -3.96 -10.52 18.85
C HIS A 547 -3.01 -9.44 18.35
N VAL A 548 -2.32 -8.73 19.25
CA VAL A 548 -1.45 -7.57 18.95
C VAL A 548 -0.16 -7.71 19.74
N TRP A 549 0.94 -7.41 19.12
CA TRP A 549 2.21 -7.19 19.77
C TRP A 549 2.58 -5.71 19.76
N LEU A 550 2.79 -5.13 20.94
CA LEU A 550 3.29 -3.77 21.07
C LEU A 550 4.77 -3.81 21.47
N PRO A 551 5.69 -3.37 20.60
CA PRO A 551 7.09 -3.18 20.96
C PRO A 551 7.27 -2.23 22.15
N GLU A 552 8.47 -2.16 22.73
CA GLU A 552 8.77 -1.20 23.80
C GLU A 552 8.37 0.22 23.42
N GLY A 553 7.59 0.89 24.28
CA GLY A 553 7.11 2.25 24.05
C GLY A 553 5.75 2.53 24.67
N THR A 554 5.23 3.70 24.41
CA THR A 554 3.86 4.13 24.75
C THR A 554 3.06 4.32 23.48
N TYR A 555 1.81 3.86 23.52
CA TYR A 555 0.90 3.91 22.40
C TYR A 555 -0.43 4.52 22.81
N ILE A 556 -1.06 5.25 21.91
CA ILE A 556 -2.40 5.81 22.11
C ILE A 556 -3.32 5.23 21.02
N ASP A 557 -4.42 4.61 21.42
CA ASP A 557 -5.40 4.09 20.46
C ASP A 557 -6.07 5.23 19.69
N PHE A 558 -6.06 5.12 18.36
CA PHE A 558 -6.54 6.13 17.43
C PHE A 558 -8.04 6.45 17.60
N PHE A 559 -8.85 5.44 17.99
CA PHE A 559 -10.31 5.55 18.09
C PHE A 559 -10.79 5.85 19.51
N THR A 560 -10.13 5.26 20.50
CA THR A 560 -10.60 5.31 21.89
C THR A 560 -9.82 6.27 22.78
N GLY A 561 -8.63 6.71 22.34
CA GLY A 561 -7.72 7.54 23.12
C GLY A 561 -7.12 6.83 24.33
N LEU A 562 -7.31 5.50 24.47
CA LEU A 562 -6.68 4.72 25.53
C LEU A 562 -5.16 4.71 25.35
N VAL A 563 -4.46 4.85 26.47
CA VAL A 563 -3.00 4.78 26.54
C VAL A 563 -2.59 3.36 26.89
N TYR A 564 -1.64 2.80 26.14
CA TYR A 564 -1.09 1.46 26.36
C TYR A 564 0.43 1.53 26.60
N SER A 565 0.93 0.71 27.51
CA SER A 565 2.36 0.41 27.58
C SER A 565 2.68 -0.77 26.66
N GLY A 566 3.82 -0.67 25.96
CA GLY A 566 4.34 -1.73 25.10
C GLY A 566 5.20 -2.77 25.83
N ASP A 567 6.10 -3.42 25.08
CA ASP A 567 6.94 -4.57 25.47
C ASP A 567 6.11 -5.82 25.84
N ARG A 568 5.04 -6.07 25.06
CA ARG A 568 4.15 -7.22 25.32
C ARG A 568 3.25 -7.62 24.15
N GLU A 569 2.82 -8.86 24.18
CA GLU A 569 1.70 -9.38 23.40
C GLU A 569 0.40 -9.28 24.21
N MET A 570 -0.71 -8.96 23.57
CA MET A 570 -2.02 -8.91 24.20
C MET A 570 -3.14 -9.12 23.20
N ASP A 571 -4.29 -9.59 23.68
CA ASP A 571 -5.53 -9.57 22.88
C ASP A 571 -6.28 -8.27 23.10
N MET A 572 -6.62 -7.58 22.00
CA MET A 572 -7.45 -6.39 22.00
C MET A 572 -8.85 -6.73 21.52
N TYR A 573 -9.87 -6.11 22.13
CA TYR A 573 -11.27 -6.37 21.87
C TYR A 573 -11.94 -5.12 21.30
N ARG A 574 -12.42 -5.18 20.06
CA ARG A 574 -12.99 -4.04 19.34
C ARG A 574 -14.43 -4.29 18.93
N ASP A 575 -15.28 -3.29 19.19
CA ASP A 575 -16.65 -3.25 18.67
C ASP A 575 -16.66 -2.96 17.15
N LEU A 576 -17.84 -2.72 16.59
CA LEU A 576 -17.98 -2.44 15.16
C LEU A 576 -17.38 -1.09 14.75
N HIS A 577 -17.24 -0.15 15.69
CA HIS A 577 -16.77 1.22 15.41
C HIS A 577 -15.26 1.38 15.38
N SER A 578 -14.50 0.34 15.71
CA SER A 578 -13.04 0.42 15.83
C SER A 578 -12.32 -0.84 15.41
N ILE A 579 -11.04 -0.68 15.07
CA ILE A 579 -10.04 -1.73 14.94
C ILE A 579 -8.79 -1.27 15.70
N PRO A 580 -7.88 -2.16 16.12
CA PRO A 580 -6.61 -1.76 16.72
C PRO A 580 -5.77 -0.92 15.74
N VAL A 581 -5.67 0.37 16.01
CA VAL A 581 -4.75 1.33 15.36
C VAL A 581 -4.06 2.09 16.47
N LEU A 582 -2.80 1.77 16.72
CA LEU A 582 -2.03 2.26 17.84
C LEU A 582 -1.03 3.31 17.34
N ALA A 583 -1.25 4.57 17.72
CA ALA A 583 -0.31 5.64 17.44
C ALA A 583 0.85 5.59 18.41
N LYS A 584 2.07 5.63 17.90
CA LYS A 584 3.29 5.73 18.72
C LYS A 584 3.31 7.09 19.44
N ALA A 585 3.69 7.13 20.71
CA ALA A 585 3.91 8.39 21.41
C ALA A 585 4.88 9.29 20.61
N GLY A 586 4.56 10.58 20.50
CA GLY A 586 5.29 11.53 19.65
C GLY A 586 4.85 11.57 18.20
N ALA A 587 3.97 10.68 17.75
CA ALA A 587 3.50 10.69 16.36
C ALA A 587 2.72 11.98 16.04
N ILE A 588 2.92 12.49 14.82
CA ILE A 588 2.23 13.66 14.28
C ILE A 588 1.56 13.26 12.98
N VAL A 589 0.26 13.47 12.87
CA VAL A 589 -0.56 13.00 11.75
C VAL A 589 -1.39 14.15 11.19
N PRO A 590 -0.98 14.72 10.04
CA PRO A 590 -1.78 15.75 9.38
C PRO A 590 -3.01 15.14 8.70
N MET A 591 -4.15 15.77 8.92
CA MET A 591 -5.45 15.41 8.40
C MET A 591 -6.19 16.64 7.86
N THR A 592 -7.35 16.45 7.21
CA THR A 592 -8.19 17.54 6.72
C THR A 592 -9.68 17.17 6.80
N GLU A 593 -10.53 18.19 6.88
CA GLU A 593 -11.99 18.06 6.72
C GLU A 593 -12.48 18.36 5.28
N GLU A 594 -11.60 18.83 4.40
CA GLU A 594 -11.86 19.09 2.98
C GLU A 594 -11.77 17.79 2.18
N ILE A 595 -12.80 16.96 2.28
CA ILE A 595 -12.79 15.55 1.82
C ILE A 595 -13.69 15.28 0.61
N PHE A 596 -14.40 16.29 0.07
CA PHE A 596 -15.38 16.09 -1.00
C PHE A 596 -15.01 16.81 -2.30
N GLY A 597 -15.39 16.18 -3.43
CA GLY A 597 -15.33 16.78 -4.76
C GLY A 597 -13.96 17.37 -5.11
N GLN A 598 -13.96 18.52 -5.75
CA GLN A 598 -12.72 19.19 -6.18
C GLN A 598 -11.82 19.65 -5.01
N GLU A 599 -12.38 19.86 -3.80
CA GLU A 599 -11.59 20.26 -2.62
C GLU A 599 -10.66 19.13 -2.17
N ALA A 600 -11.14 17.89 -2.19
CA ALA A 600 -10.33 16.73 -1.81
C ALA A 600 -9.12 16.50 -2.74
N ALA A 601 -9.19 16.97 -3.99
CA ALA A 601 -8.11 16.84 -4.97
C ALA A 601 -7.00 17.89 -4.79
N ARG A 602 -7.21 18.92 -3.95
CA ARG A 602 -6.28 20.04 -3.74
C ARG A 602 -5.55 19.95 -2.41
N ASN A 603 -4.53 20.78 -2.27
CA ASN A 603 -3.89 21.00 -0.99
C ASN A 603 -4.85 21.82 -0.10
N PRO A 604 -5.18 21.35 1.12
CA PRO A 604 -6.29 21.91 1.91
C PRO A 604 -5.97 23.30 2.51
N GLU A 605 -7.01 24.12 2.64
CA GLU A 605 -6.98 25.38 3.40
C GLU A 605 -7.15 25.15 4.90
N THR A 606 -7.84 24.05 5.28
CA THR A 606 -8.07 23.68 6.68
C THR A 606 -7.35 22.37 7.00
N MET A 607 -6.47 22.42 7.99
CA MET A 607 -5.68 21.29 8.45
C MET A 607 -6.00 20.93 9.89
N THR A 608 -6.16 19.63 10.16
CA THR A 608 -6.20 19.06 11.51
C THR A 608 -4.92 18.27 11.74
N ILE A 609 -4.16 18.59 12.78
CA ILE A 609 -2.94 17.88 13.13
C ILE A 609 -3.17 17.12 14.41
N ARG A 610 -3.20 15.78 14.33
CA ARG A 610 -3.21 14.93 15.52
C ARG A 610 -1.78 14.75 16.03
N VAL A 611 -1.57 15.08 17.28
CA VAL A 611 -0.28 15.00 17.98
C VAL A 611 -0.46 14.05 19.17
N TYR A 612 0.26 12.94 19.17
CA TYR A 612 0.14 11.94 20.23
C TYR A 612 1.18 12.20 21.31
N GLY A 613 0.71 12.45 22.54
CA GLY A 613 1.57 12.77 23.68
C GLY A 613 2.51 11.65 24.10
N GLY A 614 3.45 11.94 25.00
CA GLY A 614 4.29 10.95 25.70
C GLY A 614 5.73 10.88 25.24
N ALA A 615 6.09 11.37 24.06
CA ALA A 615 7.47 11.40 23.57
C ALA A 615 7.70 12.59 22.64
N ASP A 616 8.96 12.91 22.38
CA ASP A 616 9.36 13.85 21.32
C ASP A 616 9.01 13.26 19.95
N GLY A 617 8.68 14.12 19.00
CA GLY A 617 8.35 13.68 17.64
C GLY A 617 8.58 14.75 16.59
N SER A 618 8.68 14.34 15.34
CA SER A 618 8.76 15.25 14.19
C SER A 618 8.02 14.68 12.99
N PHE A 619 7.56 15.55 12.12
CA PHE A 619 6.91 15.19 10.86
C PHE A 619 7.18 16.28 9.83
N GLN A 620 7.48 15.90 8.59
CA GLN A 620 7.60 16.83 7.48
C GLN A 620 6.43 16.61 6.53
N LEU A 621 5.50 17.56 6.50
CA LEU A 621 4.39 17.57 5.56
C LEU A 621 4.90 17.88 4.17
N TYR A 622 4.59 17.01 3.20
CA TYR A 622 4.92 17.17 1.79
C TYR A 622 3.67 17.55 0.98
N GLU A 623 3.81 18.55 0.13
CA GLU A 623 2.77 18.99 -0.80
C GLU A 623 3.39 19.39 -2.15
N ASP A 624 2.70 19.11 -3.24
CA ASP A 624 3.08 19.50 -4.60
C ASP A 624 1.83 19.86 -5.43
N ASP A 625 1.90 19.79 -6.75
CA ASP A 625 0.75 20.04 -7.64
C ASP A 625 -0.25 18.88 -7.72
N ASN A 626 0.00 17.77 -7.03
CA ASN A 626 -0.82 16.56 -6.89
C ASN A 626 -0.94 15.67 -8.14
N GLU A 627 -0.64 16.14 -9.34
CA GLU A 627 -0.97 15.43 -10.60
C GLU A 627 0.17 15.35 -11.62
N SER A 628 1.17 16.23 -11.58
CA SER A 628 2.25 16.22 -12.56
C SER A 628 3.52 15.53 -12.10
N ASN A 629 4.47 15.37 -13.04
CA ASN A 629 5.80 14.84 -12.74
C ASN A 629 6.79 15.91 -12.22
N ALA A 630 6.30 17.09 -11.80
CA ALA A 630 7.13 18.17 -11.26
C ALA A 630 7.91 17.76 -10.00
N TYR A 631 7.38 16.81 -9.22
CA TYR A 631 8.07 16.22 -8.05
C TYR A 631 9.45 15.60 -8.39
N LEU A 632 9.66 15.16 -9.64
CA LEU A 632 10.97 14.65 -10.09
C LEU A 632 12.07 15.73 -10.12
N LYS A 633 11.66 16.99 -10.06
CA LYS A 633 12.55 18.17 -10.01
C LYS A 633 12.55 18.84 -8.63
N ASP A 634 12.04 18.13 -7.60
CA ASP A 634 11.83 18.65 -6.25
C ASP A 634 10.95 19.94 -6.22
N GLU A 635 10.00 20.07 -7.17
CA GLU A 635 9.02 21.16 -7.19
C GLU A 635 7.89 20.85 -6.20
N CYS A 636 8.11 21.22 -4.94
CA CYS A 636 7.21 20.90 -3.82
C CYS A 636 7.28 21.97 -2.72
N VAL A 637 6.44 21.79 -1.73
CA VAL A 637 6.46 22.54 -0.47
C VAL A 637 6.64 21.58 0.69
N LEU A 638 7.49 21.92 1.62
CA LEU A 638 7.75 21.20 2.86
C LEU A 638 7.38 22.06 4.05
N THR A 639 6.68 21.49 5.02
CA THR A 639 6.34 22.13 6.30
C THR A 639 6.73 21.20 7.43
N ASP A 640 7.77 21.58 8.17
CA ASP A 640 8.24 20.80 9.32
C ASP A 640 7.35 21.02 10.53
N MET A 641 7.12 19.97 11.30
CA MET A 641 6.37 19.96 12.55
C MET A 641 7.16 19.23 13.62
N ASP A 642 7.33 19.84 14.78
CA ASP A 642 8.16 19.31 15.84
C ASP A 642 7.44 19.34 17.19
N LEU A 643 7.43 18.21 17.90
CA LEU A 643 6.97 18.11 19.28
C LEU A 643 8.17 17.90 20.22
N LYS A 644 8.35 18.81 21.18
CA LYS A 644 9.24 18.63 22.32
C LYS A 644 8.41 18.35 23.57
N TRP A 645 8.18 17.06 23.84
CA TRP A 645 7.27 16.64 24.88
C TRP A 645 7.65 17.14 26.28
N SER A 646 8.94 17.07 26.64
CA SER A 646 9.41 17.51 27.97
C SER A 646 9.08 18.96 28.33
N THR A 647 8.86 19.80 27.32
CA THR A 647 8.48 21.23 27.49
C THR A 647 7.06 21.50 27.04
N GLY A 648 6.35 20.51 26.53
CA GLY A 648 5.00 20.66 25.96
C GLY A 648 4.94 21.56 24.72
N ARG A 649 6.08 21.77 24.04
CA ARG A 649 6.17 22.70 22.91
C ARG A 649 5.98 21.94 21.59
N PHE A 650 4.93 22.31 20.86
CA PHE A 650 4.67 21.88 19.49
C PHE A 650 4.84 23.07 18.54
N VAL A 651 5.52 22.85 17.43
CA VAL A 651 5.84 23.90 16.45
C VAL A 651 5.41 23.46 15.06
N ILE A 652 4.71 24.32 14.34
CA ILE A 652 4.54 24.23 12.89
C ILE A 652 5.47 25.28 12.29
N GLN A 653 6.49 24.83 11.58
CA GLN A 653 7.50 25.70 10.96
C GLN A 653 6.93 26.41 9.73
N LYS A 654 7.64 27.42 9.26
CA LYS A 654 7.34 28.13 8.01
C LYS A 654 7.42 27.16 6.84
N ALA A 655 6.41 27.16 6.00
CA ALA A 655 6.44 26.37 4.76
C ALA A 655 7.59 26.86 3.85
N ALA A 656 8.29 25.92 3.23
CA ALA A 656 9.44 26.18 2.38
C ALA A 656 9.29 25.48 1.02
N GLY A 657 9.72 26.14 -0.06
CA GLY A 657 9.65 25.61 -1.44
C GLY A 657 8.77 26.45 -2.35
N ARG A 658 8.03 25.78 -3.23
CA ARG A 658 7.15 26.41 -4.23
C ARG A 658 5.79 26.80 -3.63
N LEU A 659 5.78 27.90 -2.84
CA LEU A 659 4.60 28.34 -2.05
C LEU A 659 3.33 28.58 -2.88
N GLU A 660 3.46 28.82 -4.18
CA GLU A 660 2.32 28.95 -5.09
C GLU A 660 1.52 27.67 -5.30
N LEU A 661 2.05 26.52 -4.89
CA LEU A 661 1.38 25.20 -4.97
C LEU A 661 0.41 24.96 -3.83
N ILE A 662 0.43 25.80 -2.80
CA ILE A 662 -0.41 25.64 -1.61
C ILE A 662 -1.22 26.91 -1.31
N PRO A 663 -2.31 26.83 -0.53
CA PRO A 663 -3.00 28.01 -0.02
C PRO A 663 -2.04 28.93 0.74
N GLN A 664 -2.14 30.23 0.53
CA GLN A 664 -1.24 31.21 1.17
C GLN A 664 -1.52 31.43 2.65
N LYS A 665 -2.71 31.05 3.08
CA LYS A 665 -3.16 31.06 4.46
C LYS A 665 -3.87 29.74 4.78
N ARG A 666 -3.76 29.33 6.04
CA ARG A 666 -4.42 28.13 6.55
C ARG A 666 -5.03 28.35 7.92
N THR A 667 -6.11 27.63 8.15
CA THR A 667 -6.65 27.41 9.50
C THR A 667 -6.10 26.07 10.02
N TRP A 668 -5.56 26.10 11.23
CA TRP A 668 -4.99 24.94 11.87
C TRP A 668 -5.78 24.55 13.10
N THR A 669 -6.15 23.29 13.20
CA THR A 669 -6.62 22.67 14.43
C THR A 669 -5.58 21.66 14.88
N VAL A 670 -5.08 21.77 16.10
CA VAL A 670 -4.14 20.80 16.65
C VAL A 670 -4.81 20.04 17.77
N GLU A 671 -4.87 18.73 17.61
CA GLU A 671 -5.47 17.80 18.56
C GLU A 671 -4.35 17.03 19.29
N PHE A 672 -4.14 17.31 20.58
CA PHE A 672 -3.22 16.52 21.42
C PHE A 672 -3.98 15.34 22.01
N TRP A 673 -3.60 14.14 21.60
CA TRP A 673 -4.22 12.89 22.02
C TRP A 673 -3.45 12.18 23.12
N GLY A 674 -4.17 11.52 24.03
CA GLY A 674 -3.59 10.82 25.18
C GLY A 674 -3.08 11.75 26.27
N VAL A 675 -3.51 13.01 26.30
CA VAL A 675 -3.02 14.03 27.27
C VAL A 675 -4.05 14.36 28.33
N LYS A 676 -3.59 14.89 29.46
CA LYS A 676 -4.45 15.52 30.47
C LYS A 676 -4.85 16.94 30.01
N ASP A 677 -6.00 17.41 30.48
CA ASP A 677 -6.38 18.82 30.29
C ASP A 677 -5.32 19.73 30.94
N THR A 678 -4.93 20.78 30.24
CA THR A 678 -3.92 21.74 30.69
C THR A 678 -4.12 23.09 29.99
N GLU A 679 -3.61 24.17 30.58
CA GLU A 679 -3.58 25.46 29.91
C GLU A 679 -2.72 25.40 28.64
N VAL A 680 -3.07 26.26 27.66
CA VAL A 680 -2.39 26.32 26.36
C VAL A 680 -2.06 27.76 26.03
N THR A 681 -0.87 28.00 25.53
CA THR A 681 -0.47 29.26 24.94
C THR A 681 -0.18 29.06 23.46
N VAL A 682 -0.71 29.93 22.62
CA VAL A 682 -0.48 29.90 21.16
C VAL A 682 0.22 31.18 20.73
N GLU A 683 1.33 31.04 20.01
CA GLU A 683 2.09 32.15 19.43
C GLU A 683 2.14 31.99 17.89
N VAL A 684 1.94 33.10 17.19
CA VAL A 684 2.15 33.20 15.74
C VAL A 684 3.20 34.29 15.50
N GLU A 685 4.31 33.92 14.87
CA GLU A 685 5.48 34.85 14.70
C GLU A 685 5.92 35.51 16.02
N GLY A 686 5.99 34.76 17.11
CA GLY A 686 6.38 35.22 18.44
C GLY A 686 5.37 36.13 19.14
N THR A 687 4.17 36.33 18.58
CA THR A 687 3.08 37.06 19.18
C THR A 687 2.03 36.12 19.72
N VAL A 688 1.69 36.23 21.00
CA VAL A 688 0.61 35.46 21.62
C VAL A 688 -0.72 35.86 20.99
N VAL A 689 -1.46 34.86 20.52
CA VAL A 689 -2.79 35.03 19.89
C VAL A 689 -3.86 34.33 20.71
N GLU A 690 -5.08 34.85 20.61
CA GLU A 690 -6.24 34.17 21.20
C GLU A 690 -6.60 32.95 20.35
N ALA A 691 -6.63 31.77 20.98
CA ALA A 691 -6.99 30.49 20.37
C ALA A 691 -8.11 29.83 21.19
N SER A 692 -9.01 29.11 20.53
CA SER A 692 -10.01 28.33 21.26
C SER A 692 -9.40 26.98 21.72
N LYS A 693 -9.82 26.56 22.90
CA LYS A 693 -9.41 25.32 23.54
C LYS A 693 -10.66 24.51 23.90
N GLU A 694 -10.68 23.24 23.56
CA GLU A 694 -11.71 22.28 23.97
C GLU A 694 -11.01 21.02 24.48
N TYR A 695 -11.54 20.36 25.49
CA TYR A 695 -11.02 19.09 26.01
C TYR A 695 -12.13 18.04 26.05
N ASP A 696 -11.88 16.93 25.36
CA ASP A 696 -12.70 15.72 25.41
C ASP A 696 -12.12 14.77 26.45
N GLU A 697 -12.79 14.66 27.61
CA GLU A 697 -12.35 13.83 28.72
C GLU A 697 -12.45 12.32 28.36
N ALA A 698 -13.44 11.93 27.56
CA ALA A 698 -13.62 10.53 27.17
C ALA A 698 -12.48 10.03 26.28
N LEU A 699 -12.07 10.84 25.32
CA LEU A 699 -10.98 10.52 24.41
C LEU A 699 -9.59 10.93 24.93
N GLY A 700 -9.51 11.81 25.96
CA GLY A 700 -8.25 12.41 26.39
C GLY A 700 -7.61 13.25 25.28
N CYS A 701 -8.46 14.01 24.59
CA CYS A 701 -8.09 14.83 23.46
C CYS A 701 -8.22 16.33 23.81
N LEU A 702 -7.11 17.06 23.72
CA LEU A 702 -7.06 18.50 23.88
C LEU A 702 -6.96 19.16 22.50
N LYS A 703 -8.04 19.77 22.07
CA LYS A 703 -8.18 20.44 20.78
C LYS A 703 -7.90 21.93 20.89
N VAL A 704 -6.99 22.43 20.05
CA VAL A 704 -6.59 23.83 19.98
C VAL A 704 -6.83 24.34 18.56
N SER A 705 -7.75 25.30 18.39
CA SER A 705 -7.98 25.94 17.09
C SER A 705 -7.18 27.23 17.02
N VAL A 706 -6.27 27.30 16.06
CA VAL A 706 -5.42 28.46 15.80
C VAL A 706 -6.12 29.38 14.80
N PRO A 707 -6.13 30.70 14.98
CA PRO A 707 -6.64 31.63 13.99
C PRO A 707 -5.94 31.46 12.63
N GLU A 708 -6.64 31.86 11.55
CA GLU A 708 -6.06 31.82 10.21
C GLU A 708 -4.70 32.51 10.19
N ALA A 709 -3.68 31.80 9.72
CA ALA A 709 -2.31 32.29 9.65
C ALA A 709 -1.70 32.09 8.26
N SER A 710 -0.71 32.93 7.90
CA SER A 710 0.07 32.71 6.69
C SER A 710 0.86 31.43 6.80
N VAL A 711 0.98 30.68 5.72
CA VAL A 711 1.81 29.46 5.65
C VAL A 711 3.32 29.77 5.84
N THR A 712 3.71 31.03 5.72
CA THR A 712 5.07 31.51 6.02
C THR A 712 5.27 31.96 7.46
N SER A 713 4.29 31.76 8.34
CA SER A 713 4.37 32.07 9.78
C SER A 713 4.73 30.81 10.58
N GLU A 714 5.63 30.98 11.55
CA GLU A 714 5.87 29.98 12.58
C GLU A 714 4.70 30.00 13.59
N ILE A 715 4.17 28.84 13.91
CA ILE A 715 3.13 28.67 14.93
C ILE A 715 3.70 27.81 16.05
N ILE A 716 3.59 28.30 17.28
CA ILE A 716 4.03 27.58 18.48
C ILE A 716 2.84 27.37 19.40
N ILE A 717 2.60 26.13 19.80
CA ILE A 717 1.62 25.78 20.82
C ILE A 717 2.36 25.18 22.00
N THR A 718 2.16 25.77 23.17
CA THR A 718 2.82 25.32 24.42
C THR A 718 1.77 24.85 25.41
N LEU A 719 1.86 23.58 25.81
CA LEU A 719 1.08 22.98 26.90
C LEU A 719 1.67 23.44 28.25
N GLY A 720 0.83 23.88 29.18
CA GLY A 720 1.26 24.31 30.49
C GLY A 720 1.94 23.20 31.31
N ILE A 721 1.35 22.02 31.32
CA ILE A 721 1.92 20.82 31.94
C ILE A 721 1.73 19.64 30.98
N PRO A 722 2.80 19.20 30.27
CA PRO A 722 2.72 18.05 29.40
C PRO A 722 2.66 16.76 30.23
N ALA A 723 1.49 16.14 30.31
CA ALA A 723 1.28 14.91 31.02
C ALA A 723 0.34 13.99 30.25
N LEU A 724 0.68 12.69 30.21
CA LEU A 724 -0.24 11.68 29.69
C LEU A 724 -1.46 11.57 30.62
N ARG A 725 -2.62 11.29 29.99
CA ARG A 725 -3.84 10.98 30.74
C ARG A 725 -3.69 9.66 31.48
N GLU A 726 -4.42 9.51 32.55
CA GLU A 726 -4.71 8.21 33.14
C GLU A 726 -5.95 7.62 32.48
N ASN A 727 -5.95 6.34 32.11
CA ASN A 727 -7.13 5.67 31.62
C ASN A 727 -8.21 5.61 32.71
N ASP A 728 -9.43 6.07 32.42
CA ASP A 728 -10.56 5.83 33.30
C ASP A 728 -11.07 4.39 33.11
N VAL A 729 -10.35 3.45 33.73
CA VAL A 729 -10.62 2.01 33.67
C VAL A 729 -12.09 1.72 34.04
N LYS A 730 -12.61 2.38 35.07
CA LYS A 730 -13.99 2.12 35.54
C LYS A 730 -15.02 2.54 34.51
N ALA A 731 -14.90 3.74 33.96
CA ALA A 731 -15.79 4.22 32.91
C ALA A 731 -15.70 3.36 31.64
N GLN A 732 -14.50 2.99 31.23
CA GLN A 732 -14.27 2.14 30.06
C GLN A 732 -14.90 0.75 30.21
N VAL A 733 -14.69 0.09 31.35
CA VAL A 733 -15.32 -1.21 31.62
C VAL A 733 -16.83 -1.08 31.77
N PHE A 734 -17.33 0.00 32.39
CA PHE A 734 -18.76 0.25 32.46
C PHE A 734 -19.37 0.36 31.04
N ASN A 735 -18.74 1.11 30.13
CA ASN A 735 -19.21 1.26 28.76
C ASN A 735 -19.19 -0.07 28.00
N LEU A 736 -18.13 -0.88 28.14
CA LEU A 736 -18.05 -2.22 27.61
C LEU A 736 -19.21 -3.09 28.10
N LEU A 737 -19.41 -3.15 29.42
CA LEU A 737 -20.47 -3.96 30.01
C LEU A 737 -21.87 -3.44 29.66
N ASN A 738 -22.04 -2.13 29.49
CA ASN A 738 -23.33 -1.55 29.10
C ASN A 738 -23.77 -2.00 27.71
N GLN A 739 -22.81 -2.18 26.78
CA GLN A 739 -23.04 -2.70 25.44
C GLN A 739 -23.17 -4.23 25.39
N ALA A 740 -22.52 -4.95 26.29
CA ALA A 740 -22.51 -6.43 26.30
C ALA A 740 -23.91 -7.00 26.59
N GLU A 741 -24.29 -8.05 25.86
CA GLU A 741 -25.54 -8.80 26.02
C GLU A 741 -25.36 -9.96 27.01
N ILE A 742 -25.10 -9.64 28.29
CA ILE A 742 -24.86 -10.60 29.37
C ILE A 742 -25.79 -10.31 30.57
N PRO A 743 -25.95 -11.24 31.55
CA PRO A 743 -26.80 -11.04 32.69
C PRO A 743 -26.47 -9.79 33.51
N TYR A 744 -27.49 -8.99 33.88
CA TYR A 744 -27.26 -7.76 34.65
C TYR A 744 -26.53 -7.98 35.96
N MET A 745 -26.79 -9.09 36.66
CA MET A 745 -26.10 -9.41 37.93
C MET A 745 -24.62 -9.74 37.73
N GLU A 746 -24.26 -10.27 36.57
CA GLU A 746 -22.86 -10.47 36.18
C GLU A 746 -22.16 -9.13 35.99
N LYS A 747 -22.78 -8.17 35.24
CA LYS A 747 -22.27 -6.81 35.11
C LYS A 747 -22.01 -6.14 36.47
N VAL A 748 -22.98 -6.27 37.40
CA VAL A 748 -22.83 -5.70 38.75
C VAL A 748 -21.66 -6.35 39.49
N ALA A 749 -21.55 -7.68 39.47
CA ALA A 749 -20.47 -8.38 40.15
C ALA A 749 -19.08 -8.04 39.59
N ILE A 750 -18.95 -7.87 38.27
CA ILE A 750 -17.73 -7.37 37.62
C ILE A 750 -17.36 -5.98 38.14
N MET A 751 -18.31 -5.04 38.15
CA MET A 751 -18.08 -3.68 38.66
C MET A 751 -17.70 -3.67 40.15
N GLU A 752 -18.29 -4.54 40.95
CA GLU A 752 -17.91 -4.70 42.37
C GLU A 752 -16.46 -5.22 42.54
N ILE A 753 -16.00 -6.09 41.62
CA ILE A 753 -14.59 -6.55 41.62
C ILE A 753 -13.66 -5.39 41.29
N LEU A 754 -14.03 -4.54 40.32
CA LEU A 754 -13.22 -3.37 39.94
C LEU A 754 -13.05 -2.38 41.11
N ASP A 755 -14.09 -2.21 41.94
CA ASP A 755 -14.05 -1.29 43.10
C ASP A 755 -13.18 -1.81 44.26
N LYS A 756 -12.76 -3.07 44.22
CA LYS A 756 -11.89 -3.63 45.28
C LYS A 756 -10.48 -3.03 45.22
N LYS A 757 -9.94 -2.69 46.37
CA LYS A 757 -8.55 -2.18 46.52
C LYS A 757 -7.54 -3.33 46.52
N ILE A 758 -7.46 -4.05 45.44
CA ILE A 758 -6.54 -5.16 45.23
C ILE A 758 -5.81 -4.96 43.87
N SER A 759 -4.73 -5.70 43.63
CA SER A 759 -3.97 -5.61 42.35
C SER A 759 -4.83 -6.01 41.14
N ASN A 760 -4.48 -5.54 39.94
CA ASN A 760 -5.14 -5.93 38.69
C ASN A 760 -5.09 -7.44 38.47
N ALA A 761 -3.97 -8.10 38.76
CA ALA A 761 -3.83 -9.55 38.70
C ALA A 761 -4.85 -10.27 39.64
N ALA A 762 -5.07 -9.74 40.84
CA ALA A 762 -6.06 -10.32 41.80
C ALA A 762 -7.51 -10.05 41.31
N LYS A 763 -7.77 -8.91 40.67
CA LYS A 763 -9.09 -8.62 40.02
C LYS A 763 -9.34 -9.60 38.88
N LEU A 764 -8.38 -9.78 37.99
CA LEU A 764 -8.47 -10.74 36.86
C LEU A 764 -8.70 -12.17 37.33
N THR A 765 -7.99 -12.59 38.41
CA THR A 765 -8.18 -13.92 39.04
C THR A 765 -9.62 -14.09 39.56
N GLN A 766 -10.20 -13.06 40.20
CA GLN A 766 -11.58 -13.10 40.67
C GLN A 766 -12.60 -13.09 39.49
N LEU A 767 -12.34 -12.30 38.46
CA LEU A 767 -13.15 -12.29 37.23
C LEU A 767 -13.14 -13.67 36.55
N THR A 768 -11.99 -14.27 36.40
CA THR A 768 -11.85 -15.62 35.80
C THR A 768 -12.60 -16.67 36.64
N ALA A 769 -12.52 -16.57 37.99
CA ALA A 769 -13.21 -17.51 38.91
C ALA A 769 -14.75 -17.38 38.88
N MET A 770 -15.30 -16.30 38.36
CA MET A 770 -16.74 -16.16 38.14
C MET A 770 -17.24 -16.99 36.97
N HIS A 771 -16.36 -17.41 36.04
CA HIS A 771 -16.70 -18.05 34.79
C HIS A 771 -17.74 -17.23 33.96
N PRO A 772 -17.47 -15.96 33.69
CA PRO A 772 -18.40 -15.12 32.93
C PRO A 772 -18.52 -15.59 31.47
N GLU A 773 -19.41 -14.96 30.72
CA GLU A 773 -19.58 -15.19 29.27
C GLU A 773 -18.25 -15.02 28.52
N GLU A 774 -18.14 -15.74 27.43
CA GLU A 774 -16.91 -15.75 26.59
C GLU A 774 -16.49 -14.33 26.18
N GLY A 775 -15.18 -14.05 26.21
CA GLY A 775 -14.60 -12.75 25.85
C GLY A 775 -14.60 -11.69 26.96
N ILE A 776 -15.45 -11.80 27.96
CA ILE A 776 -15.57 -10.77 29.02
C ILE A 776 -14.28 -10.60 29.81
N VAL A 777 -13.67 -11.71 30.25
CA VAL A 777 -12.42 -11.64 31.03
C VAL A 777 -11.30 -11.01 30.22
N GLY A 778 -11.19 -11.36 28.93
CA GLY A 778 -10.20 -10.79 28.02
C GLY A 778 -10.42 -9.30 27.78
N ALA A 779 -11.66 -8.90 27.46
CA ALA A 779 -11.99 -7.50 27.15
C ALA A 779 -11.84 -6.58 28.37
N VAL A 780 -12.24 -7.04 29.56
CA VAL A 780 -12.02 -6.30 30.81
C VAL A 780 -10.53 -6.30 31.18
N GLY A 781 -9.84 -7.42 30.93
CA GLY A 781 -8.40 -7.58 31.15
C GLY A 781 -7.55 -6.61 30.32
N GLU A 782 -7.88 -6.45 29.05
CA GLU A 782 -7.25 -5.46 28.16
C GLU A 782 -7.27 -4.06 28.78
N ILE A 783 -8.44 -3.61 29.23
CA ILE A 783 -8.62 -2.27 29.81
C ILE A 783 -7.89 -2.14 31.15
N LEU A 784 -7.98 -3.17 32.01
CA LEU A 784 -7.34 -3.20 33.33
C LEU A 784 -5.82 -3.12 33.25
N THR A 785 -5.24 -3.71 32.24
CA THR A 785 -3.78 -3.87 32.09
C THR A 785 -3.22 -3.00 30.95
N ALA A 786 -3.98 -2.06 30.41
CA ALA A 786 -3.53 -1.19 29.33
C ALA A 786 -2.23 -0.45 29.69
N ILE A 787 -2.09 -0.01 30.92
CA ILE A 787 -0.87 0.59 31.48
C ILE A 787 -0.43 -0.31 32.66
N GLU A 788 0.69 -0.99 32.49
CA GLU A 788 1.37 -1.76 33.55
C GLU A 788 2.80 -1.29 33.77
#